data_016186388ca0a3012f399410798580e8
#
_entry.id   016186388ca0a3012f399410798580e8
#
_cell.length_a   1.000
_cell.length_b   1.000
_cell.length_c   1.000
_cell.angle_alpha   90.00
_cell.angle_beta   90.00
_cell.angle_gamma   90.00
#
_symmetry.space_group_name_H-M   'P 1'
#
loop_
_entity.id
_entity.type
_entity.pdbx_description
1 polymer ?
#
loop_
_entity_poly.entity_id
_entity_poly.type
_entity_poly.pdbx_seq_one_letter_code
_entity_poly.pdbx_strand_id
1 'polypeptide(L)'
;KLRQNDFGGTLGGPVRLPKKVFGPLGYDGRDRTFFFASVEQLRLVQPQAGVFRARVPSLAAREAATGVMRSILNAYPLPNAPRVAADGDPADSERYVAGLSYPSRMTSVGVRFDHKFSDGLTVFGRFNIAPSEQFFRSFPSQENQFRKDTQTFTGGATWTLSPRVVSDLRLNYSTDRGDFDFVGVPVAGAVLPPDSLLFPSFAPRASTAVSLQLYGFGPSGVTAGNLTQGKTLGQQQRQFNVVENLTLVSGGHELKFGADYRRLRPLQDTRSLSISYNFGTEAARRAGVPTAISVQAFAPVTDFFVQNLSLYAQDAWRVTRRATLTYGLRYEINPPLSGDRLPYQIDGLENPLTATLAKPGTRQWETTWDNFAPRIGLAWTLSEKHDLVARGGFGWFYDTGLGTALRGYSSFPYNTSLNITAPALLRFPANEADIQPPPFADTLPPPYNSSFFVFDRQLKLPYTRQWNVTLEKGLGRNNVVTLGYVAAAGRRLLRAEQLQNFNAAFVQQRFGLPAQPLVVINPAIFGPNLAATTPVAGSTVSVTRNASASDYHSLQMQFRRRLSRGLQTQVSYTWAKSLDDVSDETITGIPLDRIDQRLERGFSDFDIRHTVVAAVTYDIPLSATMRSNAFVQATLGNWSVDAIGRYRSASPFNAFSQAFDPLNISATRRLDVKPGVPLYLDDRTAPGGKRLNPDAFAVPAAGRQGTLQRNSLRGFGARQLDLSLRRQFGLTEKLRLQFRAEFFNVTNTPNFGDPVGTFGGATFGYAQNMLGRGLSGNTGATQTSPSSGFNSLYQIGGPRSIQFSMKLLY
;
A
#
# COMPACT_ATOMS: atom_id res chain seq x y z
N LYS A 1 -14.88 15.97 14.81
CA LYS A 1 -13.89 15.96 15.91
C LYS A 1 -13.08 14.67 15.84
N LEU A 2 -11.76 14.76 16.08
CA LEU A 2 -10.92 13.60 16.31
C LEU A 2 -11.34 12.93 17.62
N ARG A 3 -11.53 11.61 17.58
CA ARG A 3 -11.67 10.75 18.75
C ARG A 3 -10.88 9.47 18.54
N GLN A 4 -9.97 9.20 19.42
CA GLN A 4 -9.27 7.93 19.47
C GLN A 4 -9.37 7.39 20.88
N ASN A 5 -9.85 6.16 21.00
CA ASN A 5 -9.84 5.40 22.22
C ASN A 5 -9.10 4.11 21.94
N ASP A 6 -8.10 3.84 22.76
CA ASP A 6 -7.30 2.64 22.71
C ASP A 6 -7.23 2.06 24.12
N PHE A 7 -7.71 0.85 24.27
CA PHE A 7 -7.75 0.17 25.55
C PHE A 7 -7.45 -1.29 25.39
N GLY A 8 -6.74 -1.81 26.37
CA GLY A 8 -6.31 -3.19 26.33
C GLY A 8 -5.70 -3.64 27.63
N GLY A 9 -5.39 -4.88 27.67
CA GLY A 9 -4.75 -5.51 28.82
C GLY A 9 -3.97 -6.74 28.44
N THR A 10 -3.00 -7.06 29.26
CA THR A 10 -2.24 -8.29 29.13
C THR A 10 -2.22 -9.01 30.47
N LEU A 11 -2.32 -10.33 30.41
CA LEU A 11 -2.21 -11.21 31.56
C LEU A 11 -1.28 -12.34 31.20
N GLY A 12 -0.32 -12.64 32.06
CA GLY A 12 0.61 -13.73 31.83
C GLY A 12 1.20 -14.27 33.16
N GLY A 13 1.63 -15.49 33.10
CA GLY A 13 2.24 -16.14 34.24
C GLY A 13 2.26 -17.68 34.15
N PRO A 14 2.70 -18.37 35.17
CA PRO A 14 2.62 -19.82 35.22
C PRO A 14 1.17 -20.30 35.29
N VAL A 15 0.84 -21.36 34.56
CA VAL A 15 -0.47 -22.01 34.64
C VAL A 15 -0.59 -22.71 36.00
N ARG A 16 -1.56 -22.28 36.81
CA ARG A 16 -1.84 -22.87 38.12
C ARG A 16 -3.31 -23.21 38.23
N LEU A 17 -3.59 -24.51 38.39
CA LEU A 17 -4.92 -25.03 38.68
C LEU A 17 -4.93 -25.59 40.09
N PRO A 18 -5.39 -24.84 41.10
CA PRO A 18 -5.34 -25.28 42.46
C PRO A 18 -6.11 -26.59 42.67
N LYS A 19 -5.49 -27.60 43.25
CA LYS A 19 -6.10 -28.91 43.52
C LYS A 19 -7.39 -28.80 44.33
N LYS A 20 -7.49 -27.81 45.23
CA LYS A 20 -8.72 -27.55 46.01
C LYS A 20 -9.93 -27.20 45.16
N VAL A 21 -9.73 -26.63 43.97
CA VAL A 21 -10.79 -26.18 43.02
C VAL A 21 -11.00 -27.20 41.93
N PHE A 22 -9.92 -27.77 41.39
CA PHE A 22 -9.91 -28.61 40.18
C PHE A 22 -9.72 -30.09 40.47
N GLY A 23 -9.61 -30.48 41.74
CA GLY A 23 -9.49 -31.88 42.12
C GLY A 23 -8.33 -32.61 41.43
N PRO A 24 -8.60 -33.75 40.76
CA PRO A 24 -7.58 -34.52 40.04
C PRO A 24 -6.93 -33.75 38.86
N LEU A 25 -7.59 -32.72 38.33
CA LEU A 25 -7.07 -31.85 37.26
C LEU A 25 -6.18 -30.74 37.80
N GLY A 26 -5.95 -30.69 39.10
CA GLY A 26 -5.05 -29.71 39.72
C GLY A 26 -3.64 -29.78 39.15
N TYR A 27 -3.09 -28.64 38.70
CA TYR A 27 -1.80 -28.54 38.05
C TYR A 27 -0.99 -27.35 38.58
N ASP A 28 0.28 -27.55 38.87
CA ASP A 28 1.25 -26.47 39.15
C ASP A 28 2.31 -26.44 38.06
N GLY A 29 2.15 -25.49 37.17
CA GLY A 29 3.03 -25.30 36.03
C GLY A 29 4.16 -24.29 36.27
N ARG A 30 4.47 -23.94 37.52
CA ARG A 30 5.66 -23.12 37.83
C ARG A 30 6.90 -23.77 37.22
N ASP A 31 7.72 -22.98 36.57
CA ASP A 31 8.95 -23.37 35.86
C ASP A 31 8.75 -24.31 34.66
N ARG A 32 7.47 -24.65 34.29
CA ARG A 32 7.18 -25.57 33.18
C ARG A 32 6.18 -25.03 32.18
N THR A 33 5.06 -24.48 32.66
CA THR A 33 3.98 -24.05 31.74
C THR A 33 3.58 -22.62 32.03
N PHE A 34 3.71 -21.80 31.01
CA PHE A 34 3.35 -20.39 31.05
C PHE A 34 2.26 -20.08 30.05
N PHE A 35 1.43 -19.12 30.38
CA PHE A 35 0.49 -18.53 29.44
C PHE A 35 0.70 -17.03 29.34
N PHE A 36 0.33 -16.50 28.22
CA PHE A 36 0.21 -15.06 27.97
C PHE A 36 -1.06 -14.80 27.17
N ALA A 37 -1.89 -13.89 27.65
CA ALA A 37 -3.07 -13.41 26.92
C ALA A 37 -3.00 -11.90 26.79
N SER A 38 -3.46 -11.39 25.65
CA SER A 38 -3.55 -9.98 25.37
C SER A 38 -4.86 -9.65 24.67
N VAL A 39 -5.44 -8.51 24.98
CA VAL A 39 -6.56 -7.92 24.27
C VAL A 39 -6.26 -6.44 24.06
N GLU A 40 -6.51 -5.96 22.85
CA GLU A 40 -6.40 -4.55 22.50
C GLU A 40 -7.57 -4.18 21.62
N GLN A 41 -8.15 -3.03 21.86
CA GLN A 41 -9.24 -2.50 21.05
C GLN A 41 -9.00 -1.03 20.72
N LEU A 42 -8.93 -0.73 19.43
CA LEU A 42 -8.85 0.62 18.88
C LEU A 42 -10.22 1.04 18.34
N ARG A 43 -10.68 2.23 18.74
CA ARG A 43 -11.82 2.93 18.15
C ARG A 43 -11.37 4.33 17.73
N LEU A 44 -11.30 4.55 16.43
CA LEU A 44 -10.85 5.80 15.85
C LEU A 44 -11.97 6.43 15.04
N VAL A 45 -12.22 7.72 15.26
CA VAL A 45 -12.99 8.57 14.35
C VAL A 45 -12.06 9.66 13.87
N GLN A 46 -11.59 9.52 12.62
CA GLN A 46 -10.63 10.43 12.03
C GLN A 46 -11.34 11.50 11.21
N PRO A 47 -11.21 12.79 11.55
CA PRO A 47 -11.73 13.86 10.72
C PRO A 47 -10.92 13.96 9.43
N GLN A 48 -11.59 14.25 8.34
CA GLN A 48 -10.88 14.57 7.10
C GLN A 48 -10.19 15.92 7.23
N ALA A 49 -8.98 16.03 6.70
CA ALA A 49 -8.16 17.24 6.78
C ALA A 49 -8.70 18.40 5.93
N GLY A 50 -9.71 18.16 5.09
CA GLY A 50 -10.38 19.16 4.28
C GLY A 50 -11.88 19.03 4.37
N VAL A 51 -12.56 20.08 4.01
CA VAL A 51 -14.02 20.07 3.85
C VAL A 51 -14.33 19.27 2.59
N PHE A 52 -15.19 18.25 2.74
CA PHE A 52 -15.71 17.53 1.58
C PHE A 52 -16.64 18.45 0.80
N ARG A 53 -16.34 18.63 -0.49
CA ARG A 53 -17.14 19.44 -1.40
C ARG A 53 -17.60 18.57 -2.55
N ALA A 54 -18.87 18.54 -2.80
CA ALA A 54 -19.46 17.83 -3.94
C ALA A 54 -20.49 18.69 -4.65
N ARG A 55 -20.58 18.55 -5.95
CA ARG A 55 -21.67 19.04 -6.76
C ARG A 55 -22.83 18.08 -6.62
N VAL A 56 -23.99 18.59 -6.26
CA VAL A 56 -25.23 17.82 -6.06
C VAL A 56 -26.35 18.44 -6.87
N PRO A 57 -27.40 17.69 -7.22
CA PRO A 57 -28.55 18.25 -7.91
C PRO A 57 -29.19 19.40 -7.10
N SER A 58 -29.49 20.51 -7.77
CA SER A 58 -30.26 21.59 -7.19
C SER A 58 -31.67 21.12 -6.85
N LEU A 59 -32.38 21.85 -5.98
CA LEU A 59 -33.78 21.54 -5.64
C LEU A 59 -34.66 21.56 -6.89
N ALA A 60 -34.50 22.60 -7.75
CA ALA A 60 -35.22 22.71 -9.01
C ALA A 60 -34.94 21.53 -9.96
N ALA A 61 -33.71 21.06 -10.03
CA ALA A 61 -33.35 19.88 -10.84
C ALA A 61 -34.05 18.61 -10.35
N ARG A 62 -34.22 18.45 -9.03
CA ARG A 62 -34.92 17.30 -8.43
C ARG A 62 -36.44 17.36 -8.68
N GLU A 63 -37.01 18.55 -8.60
CA GLU A 63 -38.45 18.78 -8.88
C GLU A 63 -38.77 18.53 -10.34
N ALA A 64 -37.92 19.03 -11.25
CA ALA A 64 -38.06 18.84 -12.69
C ALA A 64 -37.82 17.39 -13.15
N ALA A 65 -37.13 16.60 -12.38
CA ALA A 65 -36.83 15.20 -12.73
C ALA A 65 -38.11 14.34 -12.60
N THR A 66 -38.30 13.47 -13.60
CA THR A 66 -39.44 12.57 -13.67
C THR A 66 -39.02 11.11 -13.55
N GLY A 67 -39.97 10.25 -13.18
CA GLY A 67 -39.72 8.80 -13.15
C GLY A 67 -38.55 8.37 -12.30
N VAL A 68 -37.77 7.51 -12.85
CA VAL A 68 -36.62 6.86 -12.20
C VAL A 68 -35.51 7.87 -11.81
N MET A 69 -35.27 8.86 -12.67
CA MET A 69 -34.22 9.86 -12.43
C MET A 69 -34.47 10.70 -11.19
N ARG A 70 -35.75 10.92 -10.82
CA ARG A 70 -36.07 11.59 -9.57
C ARG A 70 -35.57 10.82 -8.35
N SER A 71 -35.71 9.48 -8.35
CA SER A 71 -35.16 8.61 -7.29
C SER A 71 -33.65 8.70 -7.25
N ILE A 72 -32.98 8.72 -8.41
CA ILE A 72 -31.51 8.81 -8.48
C ILE A 72 -31.01 10.17 -8.01
N LEU A 73 -31.64 11.27 -8.42
CA LEU A 73 -31.23 12.61 -7.97
C LEU A 73 -31.50 12.83 -6.48
N ASN A 74 -32.53 12.20 -5.92
CA ASN A 74 -32.81 12.22 -4.50
C ASN A 74 -31.82 11.36 -3.67
N ALA A 75 -31.03 10.48 -4.28
CA ALA A 75 -29.96 9.75 -3.60
C ALA A 75 -28.79 10.66 -3.20
N TYR A 76 -28.72 11.88 -3.71
CA TYR A 76 -27.75 12.87 -3.28
C TYR A 76 -28.27 13.63 -2.04
N PRO A 77 -27.37 14.11 -1.17
CA PRO A 77 -27.78 15.00 -0.07
C PRO A 77 -28.37 16.30 -0.62
N LEU A 78 -29.20 16.97 0.18
CA LEU A 78 -29.70 18.30 -0.14
C LEU A 78 -28.51 19.29 -0.20
N PRO A 79 -28.56 20.26 -1.13
CA PRO A 79 -27.53 21.29 -1.21
C PRO A 79 -27.52 22.17 0.03
N ASN A 80 -26.37 22.64 0.46
CA ASN A 80 -26.18 23.57 1.57
C ASN A 80 -25.24 24.75 1.23
N ALA A 81 -24.82 24.84 -0.02
CA ALA A 81 -24.01 25.94 -0.53
C ALA A 81 -24.35 26.20 -2.01
N PRO A 82 -24.29 27.46 -2.47
CA PRO A 82 -24.59 27.80 -3.84
C PRO A 82 -23.56 27.20 -4.83
N ARG A 83 -23.95 27.05 -6.09
CA ARG A 83 -23.03 26.70 -7.19
C ARG A 83 -22.01 27.80 -7.41
N VAL A 84 -20.84 27.42 -7.92
CA VAL A 84 -19.78 28.35 -8.30
C VAL A 84 -19.51 28.17 -9.80
N ALA A 85 -20.08 29.05 -10.62
CA ALA A 85 -19.99 28.94 -12.07
C ALA A 85 -18.54 29.02 -12.58
N ALA A 86 -17.69 29.82 -11.92
CA ALA A 86 -16.27 29.94 -12.24
C ALA A 86 -15.49 28.62 -12.06
N ASP A 87 -15.99 27.69 -11.26
CA ASP A 87 -15.41 26.36 -11.06
C ASP A 87 -15.99 25.31 -12.03
N GLY A 88 -16.80 25.74 -13.01
CA GLY A 88 -17.43 24.87 -14.01
C GLY A 88 -18.60 24.03 -13.43
N ASP A 89 -19.26 24.50 -12.38
CA ASP A 89 -20.45 23.82 -11.84
C ASP A 89 -21.62 23.94 -12.87
N PRO A 90 -22.29 22.81 -13.22
CA PRO A 90 -23.45 22.82 -14.09
C PRO A 90 -24.57 23.75 -13.59
N ALA A 91 -25.41 24.27 -14.51
CA ALA A 91 -26.48 25.20 -14.16
C ALA A 91 -27.53 24.60 -13.21
N ASP A 92 -27.72 23.28 -13.28
CA ASP A 92 -28.68 22.52 -12.48
C ASP A 92 -28.04 21.84 -11.23
N SER A 93 -26.82 22.27 -10.90
CA SER A 93 -26.13 21.81 -9.70
C SER A 93 -26.05 22.92 -8.65
N GLU A 94 -25.93 22.50 -7.41
CA GLU A 94 -25.52 23.26 -6.25
C GLU A 94 -24.45 22.47 -5.50
N ARG A 95 -23.96 22.99 -4.39
CA ARG A 95 -22.89 22.33 -3.62
C ARG A 95 -23.40 21.77 -2.30
N TYR A 96 -22.86 20.60 -1.99
CA TYR A 96 -22.92 20.03 -0.65
C TYR A 96 -21.52 20.11 -0.03
N VAL A 97 -21.44 20.74 1.14
CA VAL A 97 -20.21 21.01 1.86
C VAL A 97 -20.33 20.42 3.26
N ALA A 98 -19.45 19.51 3.61
CA ALA A 98 -19.48 18.80 4.89
C ALA A 98 -18.11 18.48 5.46
N GLY A 99 -17.97 18.53 6.77
CA GLY A 99 -16.83 17.93 7.47
C GLY A 99 -17.10 16.45 7.69
N LEU A 100 -16.42 15.59 6.95
CA LEU A 100 -16.55 14.14 7.09
C LEU A 100 -15.58 13.60 8.13
N SER A 101 -15.98 12.51 8.78
CA SER A 101 -15.12 11.74 9.67
C SER A 101 -15.24 10.26 9.31
N TYR A 102 -14.11 9.56 9.33
CA TYR A 102 -14.03 8.16 8.95
C TYR A 102 -13.81 7.31 10.19
N PRO A 103 -14.80 6.52 10.61
CA PRO A 103 -14.65 5.60 11.71
C PRO A 103 -13.77 4.40 11.29
N SER A 104 -12.94 3.94 12.22
CA SER A 104 -12.16 2.73 12.09
C SER A 104 -12.18 1.98 13.42
N ARG A 105 -12.26 0.67 13.36
CA ARG A 105 -12.27 -0.19 14.52
C ARG A 105 -11.30 -1.35 14.31
N MET A 106 -10.60 -1.73 15.37
CA MET A 106 -9.76 -2.92 15.38
C MET A 106 -9.89 -3.56 16.76
N THR A 107 -9.97 -4.87 16.78
CA THR A 107 -9.85 -5.66 18.00
C THR A 107 -8.75 -6.69 17.76
N SER A 108 -7.77 -6.76 18.64
CA SER A 108 -6.71 -7.78 18.58
C SER A 108 -6.76 -8.62 19.85
N VAL A 109 -6.82 -9.92 19.68
CA VAL A 109 -6.77 -10.89 20.79
C VAL A 109 -5.65 -11.87 20.50
N GLY A 110 -4.75 -12.04 21.45
CA GLY A 110 -3.65 -12.98 21.35
C GLY A 110 -3.57 -13.88 22.60
N VAL A 111 -3.35 -15.16 22.37
CA VAL A 111 -3.10 -16.14 23.44
C VAL A 111 -1.88 -16.95 23.06
N ARG A 112 -1.01 -17.18 24.04
CA ARG A 112 0.19 -18.01 23.91
C ARG A 112 0.34 -18.92 25.11
N PHE A 113 0.76 -20.14 24.84
CA PHE A 113 1.19 -21.11 25.84
C PHE A 113 2.60 -21.56 25.52
N ASP A 114 3.44 -21.65 26.55
CA ASP A 114 4.79 -22.20 26.51
C ASP A 114 4.86 -23.36 27.49
N HIS A 115 5.44 -24.49 27.06
CA HIS A 115 5.59 -25.65 27.91
C HIS A 115 7.00 -26.23 27.77
N LYS A 116 7.66 -26.39 28.91
CA LYS A 116 8.96 -27.06 29.05
C LYS A 116 8.71 -28.54 29.38
N PHE A 117 8.85 -29.41 28.37
CA PHE A 117 8.72 -30.86 28.54
C PHE A 117 9.91 -31.45 29.30
N SER A 118 11.12 -30.94 28.99
CA SER A 118 12.37 -31.31 29.63
C SER A 118 13.33 -30.11 29.62
N ASP A 119 14.51 -30.26 30.23
CA ASP A 119 15.55 -29.23 30.16
C ASP A 119 16.03 -28.98 28.72
N GLY A 120 15.91 -30.00 27.87
CA GLY A 120 16.26 -29.87 26.43
C GLY A 120 15.11 -29.53 25.49
N LEU A 121 13.84 -29.62 25.90
CA LEU A 121 12.71 -29.44 24.97
C LEU A 121 11.68 -28.44 25.50
N THR A 122 11.54 -27.35 24.80
CA THR A 122 10.50 -26.33 25.01
C THR A 122 9.62 -26.22 23.77
N VAL A 123 8.30 -26.21 23.97
CA VAL A 123 7.29 -26.07 22.90
C VAL A 123 6.40 -24.89 23.21
N PHE A 124 5.98 -24.16 22.20
CA PHE A 124 4.96 -23.11 22.36
C PHE A 124 3.89 -23.19 21.27
N GLY A 125 2.72 -22.68 21.62
CA GLY A 125 1.63 -22.40 20.71
C GLY A 125 1.09 -20.99 20.91
N ARG A 126 0.85 -20.26 19.85
CA ARG A 126 0.26 -18.92 19.87
C ARG A 126 -0.88 -18.85 18.87
N PHE A 127 -2.00 -18.29 19.28
CA PHE A 127 -3.11 -17.92 18.42
C PHE A 127 -3.32 -16.41 18.52
N ASN A 128 -3.58 -15.76 17.37
CA ASN A 128 -3.89 -14.35 17.30
C ASN A 128 -5.02 -14.12 16.30
N ILE A 129 -6.01 -13.28 16.67
CA ILE A 129 -7.09 -12.81 15.80
C ILE A 129 -7.17 -11.29 15.87
N ALA A 130 -7.34 -10.64 14.69
CA ALA A 130 -7.37 -9.20 14.59
C ALA A 130 -8.42 -8.71 13.55
N PRO A 131 -9.74 -8.83 13.86
CA PRO A 131 -10.76 -8.22 13.02
C PRO A 131 -10.65 -6.70 13.05
N SER A 132 -10.79 -6.10 11.88
CA SER A 132 -10.74 -4.66 11.70
C SER A 132 -11.75 -4.17 10.66
N GLU A 133 -12.24 -2.95 10.83
CA GLU A 133 -13.18 -2.30 9.94
C GLU A 133 -12.74 -0.85 9.72
N GLN A 134 -12.87 -0.40 8.48
CA GLN A 134 -12.66 0.99 8.09
C GLN A 134 -13.79 1.46 7.19
N PHE A 135 -14.29 2.65 7.46
CA PHE A 135 -15.37 3.27 6.70
C PHE A 135 -14.87 4.60 6.13
N PHE A 136 -15.15 4.84 4.85
CA PHE A 136 -14.82 6.12 4.22
C PHE A 136 -15.84 6.45 3.12
N ARG A 137 -15.93 7.73 2.77
CA ARG A 137 -16.87 8.20 1.74
C ARG A 137 -16.13 8.74 0.53
N SER A 138 -16.38 8.15 -0.62
CA SER A 138 -15.93 8.65 -1.93
C SER A 138 -17.02 9.47 -2.62
N PHE A 139 -18.26 9.36 -2.14
CA PHE A 139 -19.44 10.04 -2.62
C PHE A 139 -20.30 10.49 -1.42
N PRO A 140 -21.09 11.59 -1.49
CA PRO A 140 -21.78 12.12 -0.31
C PRO A 140 -22.68 11.12 0.42
N SER A 141 -23.48 10.37 -0.32
CA SER A 141 -24.44 9.38 0.20
C SER A 141 -23.99 7.93 0.01
N GLN A 142 -22.70 7.70 -0.17
CA GLN A 142 -22.12 6.37 -0.29
C GLN A 142 -20.99 6.20 0.71
N GLU A 143 -21.05 5.12 1.44
CA GLU A 143 -20.00 4.69 2.35
C GLU A 143 -19.29 3.44 1.77
N ASN A 144 -17.99 3.51 1.71
CA ASN A 144 -17.15 2.39 1.35
C ASN A 144 -16.75 1.70 2.65
N GLN A 145 -17.10 0.43 2.78
CA GLN A 145 -16.84 -0.38 3.96
C GLN A 145 -15.77 -1.40 3.63
N PHE A 146 -14.63 -1.27 4.29
CA PHE A 146 -13.55 -2.24 4.23
C PHE A 146 -13.49 -3.01 5.55
N ARG A 147 -13.64 -4.34 5.47
CA ARG A 147 -13.51 -5.25 6.61
C ARG A 147 -12.35 -6.18 6.35
N LYS A 148 -11.55 -6.40 7.38
CA LYS A 148 -10.43 -7.31 7.34
C LYS A 148 -10.41 -8.18 8.58
N ASP A 149 -10.29 -9.50 8.40
CA ASP A 149 -10.11 -10.47 9.46
C ASP A 149 -8.80 -11.23 9.24
N THR A 150 -7.89 -11.08 10.19
CA THR A 150 -6.59 -11.76 10.18
C THR A 150 -6.51 -12.72 11.36
N GLN A 151 -6.24 -13.99 11.07
CA GLN A 151 -6.05 -15.02 12.07
C GLN A 151 -4.71 -15.70 11.84
N THR A 152 -3.97 -15.92 12.93
CA THR A 152 -2.64 -16.55 12.86
C THR A 152 -2.48 -17.54 13.99
N PHE A 153 -2.11 -18.75 13.63
CA PHE A 153 -1.59 -19.75 14.56
C PHE A 153 -0.09 -19.93 14.31
N THR A 154 0.69 -19.90 15.39
CA THR A 154 2.13 -20.19 15.32
C THR A 154 2.46 -21.20 16.40
N GLY A 155 3.06 -22.32 16.02
CA GLY A 155 3.62 -23.32 16.93
C GLY A 155 5.14 -23.40 16.76
N GLY A 156 5.83 -23.83 17.78
CA GLY A 156 7.26 -24.05 17.65
C GLY A 156 7.81 -24.94 18.76
N ALA A 157 8.92 -25.59 18.43
CA ALA A 157 9.68 -26.42 19.33
C ALA A 157 11.16 -26.06 19.23
N THR A 158 11.77 -25.80 20.38
CA THR A 158 13.23 -25.64 20.48
C THR A 158 13.76 -26.84 21.24
N TRP A 159 14.63 -27.61 20.57
CA TRP A 159 15.17 -28.84 21.13
C TRP A 159 16.71 -28.79 21.22
N THR A 160 17.23 -28.75 22.40
CA THR A 160 18.66 -28.92 22.72
C THR A 160 19.00 -30.40 22.69
N LEU A 161 19.42 -30.89 21.51
CA LEU A 161 19.77 -32.30 21.31
C LEU A 161 21.06 -32.68 22.05
N SER A 162 21.97 -31.72 22.15
CA SER A 162 23.19 -31.82 22.95
C SER A 162 23.68 -30.41 23.33
N PRO A 163 24.70 -30.27 24.19
CA PRO A 163 25.27 -28.93 24.47
C PRO A 163 25.80 -28.18 23.24
N ARG A 164 25.92 -28.88 22.12
CA ARG A 164 26.46 -28.32 20.86
C ARG A 164 25.44 -28.26 19.75
N VAL A 165 24.27 -28.90 19.88
CA VAL A 165 23.29 -29.03 18.80
C VAL A 165 21.92 -28.59 19.28
N VAL A 166 21.35 -27.61 18.60
CA VAL A 166 20.00 -27.09 18.85
C VAL A 166 19.20 -27.12 17.56
N SER A 167 18.00 -27.69 17.63
CA SER A 167 16.97 -27.65 16.57
C SER A 167 15.89 -26.67 16.98
N ASP A 168 15.43 -25.85 16.03
CA ASP A 168 14.36 -24.87 16.23
C ASP A 168 13.33 -24.97 15.10
N LEU A 169 12.24 -25.68 15.35
CA LEU A 169 11.13 -25.86 14.42
C LEU A 169 10.08 -24.78 14.65
N ARG A 170 9.59 -24.16 13.57
CA ARG A 170 8.49 -23.20 13.56
C ARG A 170 7.43 -23.63 12.53
N LEU A 171 6.18 -23.58 12.96
CA LEU A 171 5.01 -23.84 12.14
C LEU A 171 4.13 -22.60 12.20
N ASN A 172 3.71 -22.11 11.05
CA ASN A 172 2.76 -21.00 10.98
C ASN A 172 1.61 -21.35 10.04
N TYR A 173 0.40 -21.07 10.48
CA TYR A 173 -0.80 -21.07 9.65
C TYR A 173 -1.51 -19.74 9.84
N SER A 174 -1.74 -19.00 8.75
CA SER A 174 -2.46 -17.74 8.81
C SER A 174 -3.53 -17.66 7.73
N THR A 175 -4.63 -16.99 8.08
CA THR A 175 -5.68 -16.61 7.14
C THR A 175 -5.86 -15.10 7.21
N ASP A 176 -6.05 -14.50 6.05
CA ASP A 176 -6.35 -13.08 5.90
C ASP A 176 -7.55 -12.96 4.95
N ARG A 177 -8.65 -12.40 5.44
CA ARG A 177 -9.86 -12.18 4.66
C ARG A 177 -10.17 -10.69 4.63
N GLY A 178 -10.38 -10.16 3.43
CA GLY A 178 -10.79 -8.77 3.20
C GLY A 178 -12.08 -8.72 2.37
N ASP A 179 -13.05 -7.93 2.83
CA ASP A 179 -14.28 -7.65 2.09
C ASP A 179 -14.40 -6.13 1.88
N PHE A 180 -14.85 -5.73 0.69
CA PHE A 180 -15.03 -4.34 0.33
C PHE A 180 -16.40 -4.12 -0.30
N ASP A 181 -17.25 -3.32 0.35
CA ASP A 181 -18.61 -3.07 -0.04
C ASP A 181 -18.88 -1.58 -0.24
N PHE A 182 -19.76 -1.26 -1.20
CA PHE A 182 -20.37 0.07 -1.35
C PHE A 182 -21.79 0.05 -0.76
N VAL A 183 -21.99 0.86 0.24
CA VAL A 183 -23.27 0.94 0.96
C VAL A 183 -23.85 2.34 0.85
N GLY A 184 -25.10 2.45 0.44
CA GLY A 184 -25.83 3.71 0.47
C GLY A 184 -26.09 4.17 1.91
N VAL A 185 -25.91 5.47 2.16
CA VAL A 185 -26.14 6.07 3.48
C VAL A 185 -27.07 7.28 3.31
N PRO A 186 -28.26 7.27 3.94
CA PRO A 186 -29.17 8.40 3.88
C PRO A 186 -28.64 9.55 4.75
N VAL A 187 -27.95 10.50 4.13
CA VAL A 187 -27.38 11.67 4.82
C VAL A 187 -27.99 12.97 4.29
N ALA A 188 -28.16 13.95 5.15
CA ALA A 188 -28.58 15.31 4.79
C ALA A 188 -29.76 15.33 3.80
N GLY A 189 -30.80 14.56 4.06
CA GLY A 189 -32.02 14.49 3.25
C GLY A 189 -31.91 13.63 1.98
N ALA A 190 -30.80 12.87 1.80
CA ALA A 190 -30.74 11.90 0.73
C ALA A 190 -31.71 10.73 0.95
N VAL A 191 -32.40 10.33 -0.10
CA VAL A 191 -33.33 9.19 -0.12
C VAL A 191 -32.76 8.16 -1.12
N LEU A 192 -32.34 7.02 -0.61
CA LEU A 192 -31.72 6.00 -1.45
C LEU A 192 -32.74 5.32 -2.37
N PRO A 193 -32.36 5.02 -3.63
CA PRO A 193 -33.22 4.24 -4.52
C PRO A 193 -33.36 2.80 -3.98
N PRO A 194 -34.52 2.16 -4.21
CA PRO A 194 -34.69 0.78 -3.83
C PRO A 194 -33.80 -0.16 -4.65
N ASP A 195 -33.44 -1.30 -4.07
CA ASP A 195 -32.58 -2.29 -4.73
C ASP A 195 -33.20 -2.82 -6.03
N SER A 196 -34.52 -2.94 -6.10
CA SER A 196 -35.23 -3.35 -7.31
C SER A 196 -35.06 -2.40 -8.50
N LEU A 197 -34.63 -1.15 -8.25
CA LEU A 197 -34.33 -0.20 -9.31
C LEU A 197 -32.88 -0.33 -9.81
N LEU A 198 -31.96 -0.71 -8.93
CA LEU A 198 -30.53 -0.77 -9.23
C LEU A 198 -30.10 -2.14 -9.70
N PHE A 199 -30.60 -3.22 -9.05
CA PHE A 199 -30.14 -4.58 -9.26
C PHE A 199 -31.16 -5.37 -10.08
N PRO A 200 -30.77 -5.84 -11.28
CA PRO A 200 -31.64 -6.75 -12.06
C PRO A 200 -31.87 -8.06 -11.31
N SER A 201 -32.94 -8.74 -11.67
CA SER A 201 -33.37 -9.98 -10.98
C SER A 201 -32.31 -11.08 -10.95
N PHE A 202 -31.49 -11.16 -12.02
CA PHE A 202 -30.41 -12.14 -12.17
C PHE A 202 -29.11 -11.72 -11.43
N ALA A 203 -29.02 -10.50 -10.89
CA ALA A 203 -27.79 -9.91 -10.36
C ALA A 203 -28.00 -9.28 -8.97
N PRO A 204 -28.14 -10.09 -7.90
CA PRO A 204 -28.45 -9.58 -6.57
C PRO A 204 -27.29 -8.77 -5.97
N ARG A 205 -27.61 -7.83 -5.08
CA ARG A 205 -26.67 -6.95 -4.38
C ARG A 205 -25.49 -7.69 -3.75
N ALA A 206 -25.71 -8.90 -3.24
CA ALA A 206 -24.70 -9.69 -2.54
C ALA A 206 -23.52 -10.13 -3.42
N SER A 207 -23.69 -10.15 -4.75
CA SER A 207 -22.68 -10.59 -5.71
C SER A 207 -22.44 -9.58 -6.84
N THR A 208 -23.11 -8.42 -6.81
CA THR A 208 -23.10 -7.46 -7.90
C THR A 208 -22.74 -6.08 -7.40
N ALA A 209 -21.99 -5.32 -8.20
CA ALA A 209 -21.79 -3.89 -8.03
C ALA A 209 -22.51 -3.13 -9.14
N VAL A 210 -23.37 -2.18 -8.80
CA VAL A 210 -24.02 -1.29 -9.76
C VAL A 210 -23.51 0.12 -9.56
N SER A 211 -23.03 0.76 -10.62
CA SER A 211 -22.47 2.12 -10.62
C SER A 211 -23.25 3.03 -11.57
N LEU A 212 -23.64 4.20 -11.07
CA LEU A 212 -24.23 5.28 -11.84
C LEU A 212 -23.23 6.42 -11.92
N GLN A 213 -22.67 6.67 -13.10
CA GLN A 213 -21.77 7.78 -13.36
C GLN A 213 -22.56 8.95 -13.93
N LEU A 214 -22.68 10.03 -13.15
CA LEU A 214 -23.53 11.17 -13.48
C LEU A 214 -22.67 12.41 -13.79
N TYR A 215 -22.68 12.86 -15.05
CA TYR A 215 -21.98 14.07 -15.47
C TYR A 215 -22.39 15.27 -14.63
N GLY A 216 -21.38 16.02 -14.20
CA GLY A 216 -21.58 17.28 -13.46
C GLY A 216 -21.85 17.10 -11.96
N PHE A 217 -22.16 15.91 -11.48
CA PHE A 217 -22.37 15.64 -10.05
C PHE A 217 -21.23 14.80 -9.45
N GLY A 218 -20.96 14.95 -8.16
CA GLY A 218 -19.91 14.24 -7.44
C GLY A 218 -18.86 15.16 -6.80
N PRO A 219 -17.77 14.61 -6.26
CA PRO A 219 -16.72 15.39 -5.62
C PRO A 219 -16.19 16.49 -6.51
N SER A 220 -15.82 17.64 -5.93
CA SER A 220 -15.21 18.75 -6.68
C SER A 220 -13.92 18.30 -7.36
N GLY A 221 -13.69 18.75 -8.59
CA GLY A 221 -12.51 18.40 -9.39
C GLY A 221 -12.67 17.17 -10.26
N VAL A 222 -13.80 16.45 -10.22
CA VAL A 222 -14.10 15.37 -11.17
C VAL A 222 -15.23 15.78 -12.10
N THR A 223 -15.17 15.35 -13.37
CA THR A 223 -16.20 15.69 -14.38
C THR A 223 -17.52 14.98 -14.08
N ALA A 224 -17.47 13.77 -13.56
CA ALA A 224 -18.62 12.98 -13.16
C ALA A 224 -18.33 12.18 -11.89
N GLY A 225 -19.28 12.05 -11.01
CA GLY A 225 -19.18 11.21 -9.81
C GLY A 225 -19.88 9.88 -10.01
N ASN A 226 -19.39 8.86 -9.31
CA ASN A 226 -19.96 7.53 -9.30
C ASN A 226 -20.76 7.28 -8.03
N LEU A 227 -22.06 7.06 -8.16
CA LEU A 227 -22.87 6.45 -7.12
C LEU A 227 -22.84 4.93 -7.31
N THR A 228 -22.07 4.23 -6.49
CA THR A 228 -21.92 2.78 -6.57
C THR A 228 -22.56 2.11 -5.37
N GLN A 229 -23.24 0.99 -5.60
CA GLN A 229 -23.89 0.19 -4.59
C GLN A 229 -23.56 -1.30 -4.81
N GLY A 230 -23.50 -2.06 -3.73
CA GLY A 230 -23.31 -3.50 -3.77
C GLY A 230 -21.91 -3.97 -3.42
N LYS A 231 -21.60 -5.23 -3.68
CA LYS A 231 -20.32 -5.86 -3.36
C LYS A 231 -19.30 -5.59 -4.47
N THR A 232 -18.07 -5.25 -4.08
CA THR A 232 -17.01 -5.03 -5.06
C THR A 232 -15.99 -6.16 -5.10
N LEU A 233 -15.50 -6.59 -3.94
CA LEU A 233 -14.40 -7.53 -3.86
C LEU A 233 -14.40 -8.22 -2.50
N GLY A 234 -14.20 -9.53 -2.50
CA GLY A 234 -13.79 -10.33 -1.38
C GLY A 234 -12.44 -10.98 -1.70
N GLN A 235 -11.52 -10.95 -0.76
CA GLN A 235 -10.22 -11.61 -0.89
C GLN A 235 -9.97 -12.47 0.33
N GLN A 236 -9.45 -13.66 0.12
CA GLN A 236 -8.97 -14.51 1.19
C GLN A 236 -7.61 -15.06 0.82
N GLN A 237 -6.67 -14.98 1.75
CA GLN A 237 -5.37 -15.62 1.61
C GLN A 237 -5.17 -16.59 2.77
N ARG A 238 -4.71 -17.79 2.46
CA ARG A 238 -4.27 -18.78 3.44
C ARG A 238 -2.79 -19.04 3.22
N GLN A 239 -2.05 -19.11 4.31
CA GLN A 239 -0.63 -19.40 4.26
C GLN A 239 -0.30 -20.51 5.26
N PHE A 240 0.47 -21.46 4.80
CA PHE A 240 1.15 -22.44 5.63
C PHE A 240 2.65 -22.28 5.45
N ASN A 241 3.40 -22.28 6.58
CA ASN A 241 4.84 -22.11 6.55
C ASN A 241 5.48 -23.01 7.61
N VAL A 242 6.54 -23.70 7.21
CA VAL A 242 7.37 -24.54 8.07
C VAL A 242 8.81 -24.08 7.94
N VAL A 243 9.44 -23.80 9.07
CA VAL A 243 10.84 -23.40 9.14
C VAL A 243 11.56 -24.30 10.14
N GLU A 244 12.64 -24.93 9.72
CA GLU A 244 13.55 -25.67 10.59
C GLU A 244 14.94 -25.06 10.53
N ASN A 245 15.56 -24.88 11.71
CA ASN A 245 16.90 -24.37 11.86
C ASN A 245 17.70 -25.29 12.79
N LEU A 246 18.75 -25.88 12.27
CA LEU A 246 19.69 -26.67 13.05
C LEU A 246 20.96 -25.86 13.28
N THR A 247 21.29 -25.62 14.54
CA THR A 247 22.53 -24.94 14.95
C THR A 247 23.50 -25.93 15.55
N LEU A 248 24.74 -25.92 15.09
CA LEU A 248 25.86 -26.73 15.60
C LEU A 248 27.00 -25.78 16.01
N VAL A 249 27.42 -25.88 17.27
CA VAL A 249 28.56 -25.13 17.79
C VAL A 249 29.77 -26.07 17.93
N SER A 250 30.90 -25.72 17.30
CA SER A 250 32.14 -26.50 17.35
C SER A 250 33.38 -25.60 17.35
N GLY A 251 34.06 -25.51 18.45
CA GLY A 251 35.21 -24.63 18.61
C GLY A 251 34.87 -23.16 18.37
N GLY A 252 35.46 -22.53 17.37
CA GLY A 252 35.21 -21.16 16.97
C GLY A 252 34.08 -20.97 15.94
N HIS A 253 33.38 -22.06 15.58
CA HIS A 253 32.37 -22.10 14.52
C HIS A 253 30.97 -22.27 15.09
N GLU A 254 30.00 -21.50 14.57
CA GLU A 254 28.58 -21.68 14.75
C GLU A 254 27.95 -21.92 13.39
N LEU A 255 27.75 -23.21 13.08
CA LEU A 255 27.14 -23.64 11.82
C LEU A 255 25.62 -23.64 11.96
N LYS A 256 24.93 -23.07 10.99
CA LYS A 256 23.47 -23.10 10.90
C LYS A 256 23.03 -23.64 9.56
N PHE A 257 22.13 -24.61 9.61
CA PHE A 257 21.45 -25.17 8.45
C PHE A 257 19.96 -24.94 8.59
N GLY A 258 19.28 -24.63 7.51
CA GLY A 258 17.85 -24.46 7.61
C GLY A 258 17.11 -24.74 6.32
N ALA A 259 15.83 -25.04 6.51
CA ALA A 259 14.84 -25.21 5.45
C ALA A 259 13.63 -24.33 5.77
N ASP A 260 13.12 -23.62 4.77
CA ASP A 260 11.92 -22.78 4.88
C ASP A 260 10.99 -23.14 3.70
N TYR A 261 9.85 -23.76 4.03
CA TYR A 261 8.81 -24.08 3.06
C TYR A 261 7.58 -23.23 3.32
N ARG A 262 7.09 -22.58 2.28
CA ARG A 262 5.88 -21.76 2.32
C ARG A 262 4.92 -22.15 1.21
N ARG A 263 3.64 -22.26 1.56
CA ARG A 263 2.55 -22.42 0.61
C ARG A 263 1.52 -21.32 0.84
N LEU A 264 1.31 -20.50 -0.18
CA LEU A 264 0.28 -19.47 -0.22
C LEU A 264 -0.86 -19.95 -1.09
N ARG A 265 -2.09 -19.79 -0.62
CA ARG A 265 -3.33 -20.11 -1.34
C ARG A 265 -4.23 -18.88 -1.29
N PRO A 266 -4.03 -17.94 -2.20
CA PRO A 266 -4.91 -16.81 -2.33
C PRO A 266 -6.19 -17.24 -3.05
N LEU A 267 -7.34 -16.80 -2.51
CA LEU A 267 -8.65 -16.95 -3.11
C LEU A 267 -9.19 -15.55 -3.32
N GLN A 268 -9.59 -15.26 -4.53
CA GLN A 268 -10.25 -14.02 -4.85
C GLN A 268 -11.74 -14.32 -5.04
N ASP A 269 -12.56 -13.98 -4.04
CA ASP A 269 -14.01 -14.02 -4.15
C ASP A 269 -14.45 -12.70 -4.81
N THR A 270 -14.41 -12.70 -6.14
CA THR A 270 -14.83 -11.53 -6.91
C THR A 270 -16.34 -11.40 -6.89
N ARG A 271 -16.84 -10.18 -7.03
CA ARG A 271 -18.20 -9.95 -7.48
C ARG A 271 -18.42 -10.75 -8.76
N SER A 272 -19.59 -11.38 -8.88
CA SER A 272 -19.93 -12.10 -10.10
C SER A 272 -20.22 -11.15 -11.27
N LEU A 273 -20.69 -9.94 -10.96
CA LEU A 273 -21.14 -8.98 -11.96
C LEU A 273 -20.88 -7.51 -11.54
N SER A 274 -20.55 -6.67 -12.51
CA SER A 274 -20.51 -5.22 -12.38
C SER A 274 -21.30 -4.59 -13.52
N ILE A 275 -22.24 -3.71 -13.19
CA ILE A 275 -23.04 -2.97 -14.17
C ILE A 275 -22.79 -1.49 -13.95
N SER A 276 -22.39 -0.78 -15.00
CA SER A 276 -22.13 0.66 -14.95
C SER A 276 -22.96 1.39 -15.99
N TYR A 277 -23.77 2.33 -15.54
CA TYR A 277 -24.53 3.24 -16.36
C TYR A 277 -23.82 4.58 -16.43
N ASN A 278 -23.41 4.99 -17.64
CA ASN A 278 -22.68 6.23 -17.84
C ASN A 278 -23.60 7.30 -18.45
N PHE A 279 -23.91 8.33 -17.69
CA PHE A 279 -24.60 9.54 -18.16
C PHE A 279 -23.54 10.61 -18.45
N GLY A 280 -22.78 10.40 -19.54
CA GLY A 280 -21.56 11.13 -19.86
C GLY A 280 -21.73 12.58 -20.31
N THR A 281 -22.99 13.05 -20.43
CA THR A 281 -23.33 14.44 -20.76
C THR A 281 -24.49 14.94 -19.90
N GLU A 282 -24.62 16.26 -19.79
CA GLU A 282 -25.74 16.89 -19.08
C GLU A 282 -27.09 16.54 -19.75
N ALA A 283 -27.13 16.53 -21.08
CA ALA A 283 -28.33 16.16 -21.84
C ALA A 283 -28.78 14.73 -21.56
N ALA A 284 -27.86 13.77 -21.59
CA ALA A 284 -28.13 12.37 -21.28
C ALA A 284 -28.66 12.19 -19.85
N ARG A 285 -28.03 12.86 -18.89
CA ARG A 285 -28.43 12.83 -17.49
C ARG A 285 -29.83 13.44 -17.28
N ARG A 286 -30.14 14.56 -17.92
CA ARG A 286 -31.48 15.18 -17.84
C ARG A 286 -32.57 14.33 -18.50
N ALA A 287 -32.25 13.69 -19.62
CA ALA A 287 -33.14 12.78 -20.31
C ALA A 287 -33.32 11.43 -19.58
N GLY A 288 -32.48 11.10 -18.62
CA GLY A 288 -32.45 9.80 -17.96
C GLY A 288 -32.01 8.65 -18.88
N VAL A 289 -31.30 8.98 -19.95
CA VAL A 289 -30.81 8.03 -20.95
C VAL A 289 -29.28 7.97 -20.87
N PRO A 290 -28.68 6.86 -20.45
CA PRO A 290 -27.23 6.75 -20.39
C PRO A 290 -26.61 6.85 -21.80
N THR A 291 -25.39 7.36 -21.88
CA THR A 291 -24.59 7.40 -23.12
C THR A 291 -23.89 6.06 -23.38
N ALA A 292 -23.69 5.28 -22.33
CA ALA A 292 -23.13 3.94 -22.39
C ALA A 292 -23.58 3.10 -21.19
N ILE A 293 -23.71 1.80 -21.41
CA ILE A 293 -23.88 0.79 -20.35
C ILE A 293 -22.73 -0.20 -20.48
N SER A 294 -22.02 -0.46 -19.40
CA SER A 294 -20.97 -1.48 -19.36
C SER A 294 -21.38 -2.57 -18.38
N VAL A 295 -21.38 -3.80 -18.85
CA VAL A 295 -21.61 -5.00 -18.03
C VAL A 295 -20.33 -5.80 -18.03
N GLN A 296 -19.84 -6.18 -16.87
CA GLN A 296 -18.63 -6.96 -16.71
C GLN A 296 -18.89 -8.13 -15.75
N ALA A 297 -18.71 -9.35 -16.25
CA ALA A 297 -18.82 -10.55 -15.46
C ALA A 297 -17.45 -11.17 -15.18
N PHE A 298 -17.33 -11.82 -14.03
CA PHE A 298 -16.12 -12.47 -13.56
C PHE A 298 -16.39 -13.92 -13.26
N ALA A 299 -15.56 -14.82 -13.79
CA ALA A 299 -15.62 -16.23 -13.45
C ALA A 299 -15.23 -16.46 -11.98
N PRO A 300 -15.84 -17.42 -11.29
CA PRO A 300 -15.39 -17.81 -9.96
C PRO A 300 -13.94 -18.29 -10.03
N VAL A 301 -13.13 -17.81 -9.13
CA VAL A 301 -11.72 -18.20 -9.06
C VAL A 301 -11.62 -19.61 -8.51
N THR A 302 -10.91 -20.43 -9.26
CA THR A 302 -10.58 -21.79 -8.84
C THR A 302 -9.36 -21.81 -7.92
N ASP A 303 -9.12 -22.97 -7.34
CA ASP A 303 -8.06 -23.21 -6.39
C ASP A 303 -6.68 -23.12 -7.06
N PHE A 304 -5.84 -22.18 -6.60
CA PHE A 304 -4.44 -22.05 -7.01
C PHE A 304 -3.56 -21.74 -5.82
N PHE A 305 -2.28 -22.02 -5.96
CA PHE A 305 -1.32 -21.81 -4.88
C PHE A 305 0.07 -21.46 -5.42
N VAL A 306 0.85 -20.87 -4.56
CA VAL A 306 2.26 -20.56 -4.75
C VAL A 306 3.06 -21.28 -3.69
N GLN A 307 4.15 -21.90 -4.11
CA GLN A 307 5.08 -22.61 -3.23
C GLN A 307 6.46 -21.96 -3.29
N ASN A 308 7.10 -21.88 -2.15
CA ASN A 308 8.48 -21.42 -2.04
C ASN A 308 9.23 -22.41 -1.14
N LEU A 309 10.36 -22.84 -1.59
CA LEU A 309 11.30 -23.63 -0.79
C LEU A 309 12.65 -22.95 -0.78
N SER A 310 13.18 -22.76 0.41
CA SER A 310 14.52 -22.22 0.58
C SER A 310 15.33 -23.15 1.48
N LEU A 311 16.57 -23.39 1.08
CA LEU A 311 17.55 -24.13 1.87
C LEU A 311 18.73 -23.22 2.12
N TYR A 312 19.33 -23.29 3.31
CA TYR A 312 20.54 -22.52 3.57
C TYR A 312 21.52 -23.21 4.49
N ALA A 313 22.79 -22.84 4.32
CA ALA A 313 23.87 -23.16 5.21
C ALA A 313 24.69 -21.89 5.50
N GLN A 314 25.05 -21.68 6.75
CA GLN A 314 25.79 -20.51 7.20
C GLN A 314 26.76 -20.91 8.29
N ASP A 315 27.95 -20.27 8.32
CA ASP A 315 28.91 -20.36 9.42
C ASP A 315 29.18 -18.95 9.97
N ALA A 316 29.19 -18.82 11.28
CA ALA A 316 29.74 -17.69 12.00
C ALA A 316 31.04 -18.11 12.68
N TRP A 317 32.15 -17.87 11.99
CA TRP A 317 33.48 -18.26 12.43
C TRP A 317 34.18 -17.14 13.24
N ARG A 318 34.47 -17.42 14.48
CA ARG A 318 35.32 -16.56 15.33
C ARG A 318 36.76 -16.75 14.95
N VAL A 319 37.22 -16.02 13.93
CA VAL A 319 38.59 -16.10 13.37
C VAL A 319 39.63 -15.74 14.43
N THR A 320 39.35 -14.73 15.23
CA THR A 320 40.14 -14.28 16.37
C THR A 320 39.22 -13.82 17.50
N ARG A 321 39.77 -13.47 18.67
CA ARG A 321 38.99 -12.86 19.76
C ARG A 321 38.33 -11.54 19.35
N ARG A 322 38.86 -10.87 18.30
CA ARG A 322 38.42 -9.55 17.82
C ARG A 322 37.68 -9.57 16.50
N ALA A 323 37.73 -10.69 15.76
CA ALA A 323 37.15 -10.80 14.43
C ALA A 323 36.25 -12.01 14.29
N THR A 324 35.02 -11.78 13.87
CA THR A 324 34.04 -12.81 13.49
C THR A 324 33.69 -12.62 12.02
N LEU A 325 33.88 -13.67 11.22
CA LEU A 325 33.48 -13.77 9.83
C LEU A 325 32.20 -14.61 9.76
N THR A 326 31.16 -14.09 9.14
CA THR A 326 29.92 -14.83 8.86
C THR A 326 29.82 -15.01 7.35
N TYR A 327 29.60 -16.22 6.87
CA TYR A 327 29.40 -16.51 5.46
C TYR A 327 28.40 -17.63 5.29
N GLY A 328 27.69 -17.61 4.18
CA GLY A 328 26.66 -18.61 3.94
C GLY A 328 26.09 -18.52 2.54
N LEU A 329 25.32 -19.53 2.21
CA LEU A 329 24.60 -19.64 0.95
C LEU A 329 23.16 -20.01 1.23
N ARG A 330 22.23 -19.30 0.62
CA ARG A 330 20.82 -19.67 0.56
C ARG A 330 20.44 -20.01 -0.87
N TYR A 331 19.69 -21.06 -1.05
CA TYR A 331 19.16 -21.53 -2.32
C TYR A 331 17.66 -21.39 -2.33
N GLU A 332 17.11 -20.73 -3.37
CA GLU A 332 15.70 -20.39 -3.49
C GLU A 332 15.05 -21.15 -4.66
N ILE A 333 13.97 -21.86 -4.41
CA ILE A 333 13.14 -22.51 -5.42
C ILE A 333 11.74 -21.90 -5.34
N ASN A 334 11.41 -21.06 -6.31
CA ASN A 334 10.15 -20.30 -6.35
C ASN A 334 9.46 -20.56 -7.70
N PRO A 335 8.72 -21.68 -7.85
CA PRO A 335 8.01 -21.97 -9.09
C PRO A 335 6.85 -20.97 -9.32
N PRO A 336 6.38 -20.83 -10.57
CA PRO A 336 5.18 -20.06 -10.87
C PRO A 336 3.93 -20.64 -10.19
N LEU A 337 2.80 -19.96 -10.37
CA LEU A 337 1.51 -20.42 -9.87
C LEU A 337 1.21 -21.85 -10.30
N SER A 338 0.60 -22.62 -9.41
CA SER A 338 0.12 -23.97 -9.64
C SER A 338 -1.36 -24.06 -9.27
N GLY A 339 -2.15 -24.89 -9.98
CA GLY A 339 -3.58 -25.05 -9.75
C GLY A 339 -4.29 -25.60 -10.96
N ASP A 340 -5.60 -25.78 -10.85
CA ASP A 340 -6.41 -26.44 -11.89
C ASP A 340 -6.68 -25.52 -13.10
N ARG A 341 -6.76 -24.21 -12.87
CA ARG A 341 -6.97 -23.21 -13.91
C ARG A 341 -5.92 -22.10 -13.79
N LEU A 342 -4.90 -22.15 -14.64
CA LEU A 342 -3.88 -21.11 -14.70
C LEU A 342 -4.30 -20.00 -15.67
N PRO A 343 -3.90 -18.73 -15.42
CA PRO A 343 -4.09 -17.66 -16.39
C PRO A 343 -3.43 -18.01 -17.72
N TYR A 344 -4.14 -17.75 -18.82
CA TYR A 344 -3.59 -18.02 -20.15
C TYR A 344 -2.33 -17.21 -20.39
N GLN A 345 -1.41 -17.82 -21.12
CA GLN A 345 -0.15 -17.19 -21.55
C GLN A 345 -0.18 -16.99 -23.07
N ILE A 346 0.80 -16.27 -23.56
CA ILE A 346 1.00 -16.00 -24.99
C ILE A 346 2.36 -16.54 -25.40
N ASP A 347 2.38 -17.34 -26.45
CA ASP A 347 3.59 -17.86 -27.08
C ASP A 347 4.04 -16.91 -28.21
N GLY A 348 5.34 -16.83 -28.47
CA GLY A 348 5.91 -16.03 -29.54
C GLY A 348 5.96 -14.53 -29.27
N LEU A 349 6.03 -14.10 -28.00
CA LEU A 349 6.13 -12.68 -27.63
C LEU A 349 7.41 -11.99 -28.13
N GLU A 350 8.41 -12.72 -28.57
CA GLU A 350 9.60 -12.21 -29.26
C GLU A 350 9.27 -11.62 -30.65
N ASN A 351 8.21 -12.13 -31.28
CA ASN A 351 7.60 -11.55 -32.47
C ASN A 351 6.10 -11.36 -32.25
N PRO A 352 5.68 -10.24 -31.67
CA PRO A 352 4.27 -10.00 -31.32
C PRO A 352 3.28 -10.13 -32.50
N LEU A 353 3.71 -9.91 -33.74
CA LEU A 353 2.86 -10.03 -34.93
C LEU A 353 2.42 -11.47 -35.22
N THR A 354 3.20 -12.44 -34.78
CA THR A 354 2.91 -13.88 -34.97
C THR A 354 2.57 -14.57 -33.64
N ALA A 355 2.49 -13.79 -32.56
CA ALA A 355 2.16 -14.33 -31.24
C ALA A 355 0.79 -15.03 -31.24
N THR A 356 0.69 -16.12 -30.50
CA THR A 356 -0.51 -16.93 -30.39
C THR A 356 -0.86 -17.19 -28.94
N LEU A 357 -2.12 -17.59 -28.69
CA LEU A 357 -2.52 -18.01 -27.36
C LEU A 357 -1.87 -19.36 -27.04
N ALA A 358 -1.20 -19.45 -25.91
CA ALA A 358 -0.60 -20.70 -25.44
C ALA A 358 -1.70 -21.71 -25.06
N LYS A 359 -1.34 -22.99 -25.00
CA LYS A 359 -2.26 -24.05 -24.56
C LYS A 359 -2.78 -23.78 -23.14
N PRO A 360 -4.04 -24.10 -22.85
CA PRO A 360 -4.57 -24.04 -21.48
C PRO A 360 -3.67 -24.81 -20.50
N GLY A 361 -3.44 -24.24 -19.31
CA GLY A 361 -2.56 -24.83 -18.29
C GLY A 361 -1.07 -24.57 -18.49
N THR A 362 -0.68 -23.82 -19.52
CA THR A 362 0.72 -23.35 -19.67
C THR A 362 1.11 -22.50 -18.49
N ARG A 363 2.26 -22.82 -17.87
CA ARG A 363 2.79 -22.06 -16.72
C ARG A 363 3.18 -20.64 -17.14
N GLN A 364 3.07 -19.71 -16.22
CA GLN A 364 3.36 -18.29 -16.48
C GLN A 364 4.82 -18.03 -16.84
N TRP A 365 5.76 -18.71 -16.18
CA TRP A 365 7.20 -18.71 -16.50
C TRP A 365 7.81 -20.06 -16.14
N GLU A 366 9.03 -20.27 -16.56
CA GLU A 366 9.78 -21.48 -16.22
C GLU A 366 10.43 -21.35 -14.83
N THR A 367 10.42 -22.45 -14.05
CA THR A 367 11.07 -22.47 -12.75
C THR A 367 12.57 -22.29 -12.93
N THR A 368 13.14 -21.30 -12.28
CA THR A 368 14.60 -21.09 -12.27
C THR A 368 15.27 -21.90 -11.16
N TRP A 369 16.38 -22.54 -11.48
CA TRP A 369 17.11 -23.43 -10.58
C TRP A 369 18.49 -22.87 -10.19
N ASP A 370 18.84 -21.68 -10.66
CA ASP A 370 20.12 -21.00 -10.46
C ASP A 370 20.06 -19.90 -9.38
N ASN A 371 19.07 -19.93 -8.49
CA ASN A 371 18.84 -18.85 -7.53
C ASN A 371 19.66 -19.03 -6.24
N PHE A 372 20.97 -18.91 -6.36
CA PHE A 372 21.89 -18.94 -5.25
C PHE A 372 22.12 -17.55 -4.68
N ALA A 373 21.92 -17.39 -3.36
CA ALA A 373 22.00 -16.13 -2.62
C ALA A 373 23.17 -16.15 -1.62
N PRO A 374 24.41 -15.87 -2.06
CA PRO A 374 25.57 -15.79 -1.18
C PRO A 374 25.46 -14.60 -0.23
N ARG A 375 25.97 -14.77 0.99
CA ARG A 375 26.03 -13.75 2.02
C ARG A 375 27.38 -13.82 2.74
N ILE A 376 27.95 -12.66 3.04
CA ILE A 376 29.19 -12.55 3.80
C ILE A 376 29.09 -11.34 4.71
N GLY A 377 29.61 -11.45 5.91
CA GLY A 377 29.68 -10.39 6.90
C GLY A 377 30.94 -10.49 7.75
N LEU A 378 31.46 -9.34 8.15
CA LEU A 378 32.61 -9.22 9.04
C LEU A 378 32.26 -8.29 10.19
N ALA A 379 32.54 -8.71 11.42
CA ALA A 379 32.58 -7.85 12.57
C ALA A 379 33.99 -7.88 13.17
N TRP A 380 34.63 -6.70 13.29
CA TRP A 380 36.01 -6.58 13.71
C TRP A 380 36.20 -5.48 14.73
N THR A 381 36.63 -5.83 15.93
CA THR A 381 37.09 -4.87 16.95
C THR A 381 38.48 -4.36 16.59
N LEU A 382 38.53 -3.21 15.93
CA LEU A 382 39.77 -2.57 15.49
C LEU A 382 40.65 -2.16 16.66
N SER A 383 40.03 -1.64 17.72
CA SER A 383 40.73 -1.19 18.93
C SER A 383 39.83 -1.35 20.15
N GLU A 384 40.25 -2.18 21.10
CA GLU A 384 39.59 -2.28 22.43
C GLU A 384 39.84 -1.02 23.25
N LYS A 385 41.07 -0.45 23.20
CA LYS A 385 41.45 0.76 23.93
C LYS A 385 40.59 1.98 23.54
N HIS A 386 40.14 2.02 22.30
CA HIS A 386 39.38 3.16 21.75
C HIS A 386 37.92 2.79 21.49
N ASP A 387 37.45 1.62 21.95
CA ASP A 387 36.08 1.11 21.69
C ASP A 387 35.66 1.29 20.22
N LEU A 388 36.54 0.85 19.29
CA LEU A 388 36.34 1.03 17.85
C LEU A 388 36.04 -0.32 17.20
N VAL A 389 34.85 -0.42 16.59
CA VAL A 389 34.38 -1.63 15.89
C VAL A 389 34.00 -1.30 14.46
N ALA A 390 34.51 -2.06 13.52
CA ALA A 390 34.08 -2.04 12.12
C ALA A 390 33.18 -3.25 11.83
N ARG A 391 32.12 -3.04 11.04
CA ARG A 391 31.25 -4.10 10.54
C ARG A 391 31.01 -3.88 9.05
N GLY A 392 30.96 -4.95 8.32
CA GLY A 392 30.60 -4.91 6.90
C GLY A 392 29.83 -6.16 6.52
N GLY A 393 28.97 -6.02 5.54
CA GLY A 393 28.19 -7.15 5.02
C GLY A 393 27.85 -6.95 3.55
N PHE A 394 27.70 -8.07 2.87
CA PHE A 394 27.20 -8.15 1.51
C PHE A 394 26.30 -9.37 1.37
N GLY A 395 25.21 -9.25 0.61
CA GLY A 395 24.34 -10.40 0.35
C GLY A 395 23.40 -10.20 -0.83
N TRP A 396 22.95 -11.31 -1.39
CA TRP A 396 21.90 -11.36 -2.40
C TRP A 396 20.61 -11.83 -1.77
N PHE A 397 19.48 -11.24 -2.26
CA PHE A 397 18.14 -11.51 -1.77
C PHE A 397 17.19 -11.60 -2.97
N TYR A 398 16.59 -12.77 -3.16
CA TYR A 398 15.58 -12.97 -4.21
C TYR A 398 14.20 -12.55 -3.76
N ASP A 399 13.38 -12.08 -4.71
CA ASP A 399 11.97 -11.77 -4.53
C ASP A 399 11.11 -12.76 -5.31
N THR A 400 9.87 -12.94 -4.88
CA THR A 400 8.94 -13.93 -5.44
C THR A 400 8.02 -13.39 -6.54
N GLY A 401 7.90 -12.06 -6.70
CA GLY A 401 7.05 -11.42 -7.71
C GLY A 401 5.56 -11.80 -7.66
N LEU A 402 5.09 -12.25 -6.51
CA LEU A 402 3.78 -12.91 -6.34
C LEU A 402 2.58 -12.03 -6.66
N GLY A 403 2.60 -10.74 -6.25
CA GLY A 403 1.45 -9.85 -6.39
C GLY A 403 1.00 -9.66 -7.84
N THR A 404 1.95 -9.55 -8.76
CA THR A 404 1.69 -9.37 -10.18
C THR A 404 1.12 -10.62 -10.83
N ALA A 405 1.54 -11.82 -10.39
CA ALA A 405 1.09 -13.09 -10.94
C ALA A 405 -0.43 -13.32 -10.79
N LEU A 406 -1.04 -12.72 -9.78
CA LEU A 406 -2.47 -12.85 -9.51
C LEU A 406 -3.36 -12.04 -10.49
N ARG A 407 -2.79 -11.04 -11.18
CA ARG A 407 -3.56 -10.19 -12.12
C ARG A 407 -4.15 -10.98 -13.28
N GLY A 408 -3.53 -12.07 -13.68
CA GLY A 408 -4.05 -12.94 -14.72
C GLY A 408 -5.48 -13.41 -14.49
N TYR A 409 -5.89 -13.56 -13.22
CA TYR A 409 -7.25 -13.99 -12.86
C TYR A 409 -8.31 -12.88 -12.96
N SER A 410 -7.92 -11.63 -13.19
CA SER A 410 -8.84 -10.53 -13.47
C SER A 410 -8.96 -10.21 -14.97
N SER A 411 -8.44 -11.08 -15.85
CA SER A 411 -8.36 -10.88 -17.29
C SER A 411 -8.87 -12.12 -18.05
N PHE A 412 -8.57 -12.22 -19.34
CA PHE A 412 -8.93 -13.36 -20.18
C PHE A 412 -8.45 -14.70 -19.58
N PRO A 413 -9.26 -15.75 -19.55
CA PRO A 413 -10.68 -15.82 -19.92
C PRO A 413 -11.65 -15.58 -18.73
N TYR A 414 -11.12 -15.14 -17.56
CA TYR A 414 -11.84 -15.05 -16.30
C TYR A 414 -12.72 -13.79 -16.17
N ASN A 415 -12.71 -12.92 -17.17
CA ASN A 415 -13.68 -11.85 -17.29
C ASN A 415 -14.26 -11.77 -18.70
N THR A 416 -15.47 -11.26 -18.76
CA THR A 416 -16.12 -10.88 -20.02
C THR A 416 -16.82 -9.56 -19.85
N SER A 417 -16.95 -8.79 -20.92
CA SER A 417 -17.58 -7.48 -20.87
C SER A 417 -18.45 -7.21 -22.08
N LEU A 418 -19.56 -6.53 -21.83
CA LEU A 418 -20.46 -5.99 -22.82
C LEU A 418 -20.50 -4.48 -22.68
N ASN A 419 -20.21 -3.75 -23.75
CA ASN A 419 -20.33 -2.31 -23.79
C ASN A 419 -21.40 -1.93 -24.81
N ILE A 420 -22.48 -1.32 -24.31
CA ILE A 420 -23.63 -0.89 -25.11
C ILE A 420 -23.52 0.63 -25.27
N THR A 421 -23.43 1.10 -26.51
CA THR A 421 -23.35 2.53 -26.85
C THR A 421 -24.33 2.87 -27.95
N ALA A 422 -24.63 4.15 -28.19
CA ALA A 422 -25.46 4.55 -29.33
C ALA A 422 -24.90 3.97 -30.64
N PRO A 423 -25.76 3.60 -31.62
CA PRO A 423 -27.19 3.89 -31.75
C PRO A 423 -28.15 2.94 -31.03
N ALA A 424 -27.69 2.01 -30.21
CA ALA A 424 -28.57 1.13 -29.45
C ALA A 424 -29.56 1.91 -28.56
N LEU A 425 -30.71 1.35 -28.29
CA LEU A 425 -31.73 1.92 -27.39
C LEU A 425 -31.23 1.83 -25.94
N LEU A 426 -30.56 2.88 -25.50
CA LEU A 426 -30.09 3.02 -24.13
C LEU A 426 -31.21 3.53 -23.23
N ARG A 427 -31.40 2.91 -22.08
CA ARG A 427 -32.36 3.35 -21.06
C ARG A 427 -31.91 2.98 -19.68
N PHE A 428 -32.46 3.63 -18.68
CA PHE A 428 -32.24 3.28 -17.27
C PHE A 428 -33.59 3.14 -16.53
N PRO A 429 -33.82 2.01 -15.82
CA PRO A 429 -33.02 0.80 -15.85
C PRO A 429 -33.02 0.17 -17.26
N ALA A 430 -31.96 -0.53 -17.61
CA ALA A 430 -31.91 -1.29 -18.85
C ALA A 430 -32.88 -2.49 -18.83
N ASN A 431 -33.27 -2.98 -19.99
CA ASN A 431 -33.93 -4.28 -20.04
C ASN A 431 -32.91 -5.35 -19.57
N GLU A 432 -33.38 -6.29 -18.77
CA GLU A 432 -32.54 -7.38 -18.28
C GLU A 432 -31.97 -8.23 -19.41
N ALA A 433 -32.72 -8.42 -20.50
CA ALA A 433 -32.26 -9.14 -21.68
C ALA A 433 -31.08 -8.45 -22.39
N ASP A 434 -31.03 -7.12 -22.39
CA ASP A 434 -30.01 -6.31 -23.07
C ASP A 434 -28.67 -6.27 -22.29
N ILE A 435 -28.72 -6.53 -21.00
CA ILE A 435 -27.55 -6.44 -20.08
C ILE A 435 -27.12 -7.80 -19.54
N GLN A 436 -27.49 -8.89 -20.21
CA GLN A 436 -26.94 -10.20 -19.89
C GLN A 436 -25.45 -10.23 -20.21
N PRO A 437 -24.60 -10.73 -19.29
CA PRO A 437 -23.18 -10.83 -19.58
C PRO A 437 -22.95 -11.81 -20.73
N PRO A 438 -22.05 -11.50 -21.67
CA PRO A 438 -21.69 -12.43 -22.71
C PRO A 438 -20.97 -13.65 -22.11
N PRO A 439 -20.95 -14.80 -22.83
CA PRO A 439 -20.18 -15.95 -22.42
C PRO A 439 -18.70 -15.63 -22.28
N PHE A 440 -17.99 -16.39 -21.47
CA PHE A 440 -16.55 -16.22 -21.32
C PHE A 440 -15.81 -16.54 -22.62
N ALA A 441 -14.79 -15.80 -22.92
CA ALA A 441 -14.14 -15.81 -24.23
C ALA A 441 -13.41 -17.13 -24.57
N ASP A 442 -13.06 -17.97 -23.58
CA ASP A 442 -12.45 -19.28 -23.81
C ASP A 442 -13.39 -20.28 -24.48
N THR A 443 -14.70 -19.99 -24.52
CA THR A 443 -15.70 -20.76 -25.23
C THR A 443 -15.96 -20.29 -26.67
N LEU A 444 -15.31 -19.19 -27.07
CA LEU A 444 -15.52 -18.54 -28.36
C LEU A 444 -14.26 -18.66 -29.25
N PRO A 445 -14.41 -18.68 -30.58
CA PRO A 445 -13.26 -18.60 -31.48
C PRO A 445 -12.59 -17.19 -31.43
N PRO A 446 -11.31 -17.09 -31.79
CA PRO A 446 -10.68 -15.78 -31.97
C PRO A 446 -11.33 -15.00 -33.13
N PRO A 447 -11.19 -13.66 -33.18
CA PRO A 447 -10.34 -12.85 -32.31
C PRO A 447 -10.96 -12.53 -30.95
N TYR A 448 -10.12 -12.53 -29.91
CA TYR A 448 -10.56 -12.21 -28.57
C TYR A 448 -10.48 -10.71 -28.31
N ASN A 449 -11.57 -10.10 -27.90
CA ASN A 449 -11.60 -8.69 -27.50
C ASN A 449 -11.59 -8.60 -25.96
N SER A 450 -10.41 -8.77 -25.35
CA SER A 450 -10.24 -8.83 -23.91
C SER A 450 -8.88 -8.27 -23.47
N SER A 451 -8.67 -8.21 -22.17
CA SER A 451 -7.37 -7.87 -21.58
C SER A 451 -6.63 -9.14 -21.18
N PHE A 452 -5.32 -9.14 -21.41
CA PHE A 452 -4.43 -10.24 -21.05
C PHE A 452 -3.35 -9.73 -20.12
N PHE A 453 -3.13 -10.40 -19.00
CA PHE A 453 -1.98 -10.20 -18.12
C PHE A 453 -1.11 -11.45 -18.17
N VAL A 454 0.00 -11.35 -18.87
CA VAL A 454 0.89 -12.48 -19.14
C VAL A 454 2.31 -12.18 -18.68
N PHE A 455 3.14 -13.18 -18.65
CA PHE A 455 4.53 -13.10 -18.27
C PHE A 455 5.44 -13.51 -19.41
N ASP A 456 6.64 -12.95 -19.43
CA ASP A 456 7.72 -13.49 -20.21
C ASP A 456 8.05 -14.90 -19.70
N ARG A 457 8.06 -15.89 -20.58
CA ARG A 457 8.30 -17.28 -20.20
C ARG A 457 9.70 -17.51 -19.63
N GLN A 458 10.67 -16.70 -20.04
CA GLN A 458 12.06 -16.75 -19.58
C GLN A 458 12.30 -15.85 -18.36
N LEU A 459 11.23 -15.40 -17.70
CA LEU A 459 11.32 -14.55 -16.51
C LEU A 459 12.16 -15.23 -15.44
N LYS A 460 13.13 -14.48 -14.92
CA LYS A 460 13.99 -14.89 -13.80
C LYS A 460 13.55 -14.17 -12.53
N LEU A 461 13.85 -14.77 -11.37
CA LEU A 461 13.53 -14.12 -10.10
C LEU A 461 14.24 -12.78 -9.98
N PRO A 462 13.53 -11.71 -9.61
CA PRO A 462 14.13 -10.45 -9.21
C PRO A 462 15.05 -10.66 -8.02
N TYR A 463 16.10 -9.87 -7.92
CA TYR A 463 16.97 -9.90 -6.75
C TYR A 463 17.52 -8.53 -6.39
N THR A 464 17.88 -8.38 -5.11
CA THR A 464 18.55 -7.20 -4.60
C THR A 464 19.91 -7.61 -4.02
N ARG A 465 20.98 -6.95 -4.48
CA ARG A 465 22.28 -6.99 -3.82
C ARG A 465 22.33 -5.89 -2.79
N GLN A 466 22.68 -6.24 -1.57
CA GLN A 466 22.77 -5.28 -0.47
C GLN A 466 24.16 -5.34 0.12
N TRP A 467 24.73 -4.18 0.47
CA TRP A 467 26.00 -4.11 1.18
C TRP A 467 26.01 -2.93 2.14
N ASN A 468 26.78 -3.09 3.19
CA ASN A 468 26.97 -2.04 4.17
C ASN A 468 28.39 -2.10 4.75
N VAL A 469 28.85 -0.93 5.20
CA VAL A 469 30.06 -0.79 6.01
C VAL A 469 29.72 0.18 7.13
N THR A 470 30.04 -0.18 8.35
CA THR A 470 29.70 0.60 9.54
C THR A 470 30.93 0.69 10.45
N LEU A 471 31.21 1.89 10.94
CA LEU A 471 32.21 2.17 11.95
C LEU A 471 31.50 2.67 13.21
N GLU A 472 31.69 1.96 14.32
CA GLU A 472 31.11 2.31 15.61
C GLU A 472 32.22 2.67 16.59
N LYS A 473 32.09 3.84 17.26
CA LYS A 473 33.05 4.33 18.24
C LYS A 473 32.37 4.65 19.55
N GLY A 474 32.85 4.04 20.62
CA GLY A 474 32.52 4.41 21.97
C GLY A 474 33.17 5.76 22.35
N LEU A 475 32.39 6.68 22.93
CA LEU A 475 32.83 7.96 23.46
C LEU A 475 32.58 7.97 24.98
N GLY A 476 33.53 7.41 25.71
CA GLY A 476 33.38 7.16 27.13
C GLY A 476 32.34 6.07 27.43
N ARG A 477 31.84 6.00 28.68
CA ARG A 477 31.02 4.85 29.15
C ARG A 477 29.60 4.82 28.60
N ASN A 478 29.04 5.96 28.19
CA ASN A 478 27.62 6.09 27.93
C ASN A 478 27.27 6.53 26.51
N ASN A 479 28.24 6.95 25.70
CA ASN A 479 27.98 7.51 24.37
C ASN A 479 28.59 6.63 23.29
N VAL A 480 27.89 6.52 22.16
CA VAL A 480 28.34 5.80 20.99
C VAL A 480 28.00 6.63 19.74
N VAL A 481 28.96 6.76 18.85
CA VAL A 481 28.76 7.31 17.51
C VAL A 481 28.93 6.18 16.50
N THR A 482 28.00 6.10 15.56
CA THR A 482 28.04 5.15 14.46
C THR A 482 28.01 5.93 13.15
N LEU A 483 28.91 5.59 12.23
CA LEU A 483 28.93 6.05 10.86
C LEU A 483 28.80 4.85 9.95
N GLY A 484 27.79 4.84 9.08
CA GLY A 484 27.50 3.72 8.20
C GLY A 484 27.25 4.16 6.77
N TYR A 485 27.75 3.40 5.84
CA TYR A 485 27.33 3.43 4.44
C TYR A 485 26.47 2.21 4.15
N VAL A 486 25.29 2.43 3.56
CA VAL A 486 24.35 1.36 3.20
C VAL A 486 23.94 1.54 1.75
N ALA A 487 23.98 0.46 0.99
CA ALA A 487 23.58 0.47 -0.41
C ALA A 487 22.79 -0.79 -0.78
N ALA A 488 21.91 -0.62 -1.77
CA ALA A 488 21.13 -1.71 -2.35
C ALA A 488 21.00 -1.52 -3.85
N ALA A 489 21.10 -2.61 -4.61
CA ALA A 489 20.95 -2.61 -6.06
C ALA A 489 19.96 -3.71 -6.47
N GLY A 490 18.74 -3.30 -6.81
CA GLY A 490 17.72 -4.18 -7.39
C GLY A 490 18.00 -4.45 -8.85
N ARG A 491 17.92 -5.70 -9.26
CA ARG A 491 18.16 -6.15 -10.64
C ARG A 491 17.12 -7.17 -11.05
N ARG A 492 16.85 -7.25 -12.35
CA ARG A 492 15.77 -8.09 -12.89
C ARG A 492 14.43 -7.76 -12.26
N LEU A 493 14.23 -6.50 -11.82
CA LEU A 493 12.95 -6.08 -11.25
C LEU A 493 11.86 -6.18 -12.29
N LEU A 494 10.66 -6.51 -11.84
CA LEU A 494 9.52 -6.70 -12.72
C LEU A 494 8.96 -5.37 -13.19
N ARG A 495 8.59 -5.31 -14.47
CA ARG A 495 7.83 -4.23 -15.07
C ARG A 495 6.81 -4.80 -16.02
N ALA A 496 5.56 -4.33 -15.94
CA ALA A 496 4.54 -4.66 -16.91
C ALA A 496 4.60 -3.68 -18.09
N GLU A 497 4.71 -4.22 -19.28
CA GLU A 497 4.69 -3.51 -20.56
C GLU A 497 3.39 -3.84 -21.30
N GLN A 498 2.75 -2.84 -21.88
CA GLN A 498 1.49 -3.06 -22.58
C GLN A 498 1.72 -3.13 -24.10
N LEU A 499 1.19 -4.18 -24.72
CA LEU A 499 1.13 -4.39 -26.15
C LEU A 499 -0.31 -4.16 -26.62
N GLN A 500 -0.49 -3.41 -27.71
CA GLN A 500 -1.84 -3.08 -28.20
C GLN A 500 -1.88 -2.90 -29.73
N ASN A 501 -3.06 -3.09 -30.28
CA ASN A 501 -3.37 -2.72 -31.64
C ASN A 501 -3.98 -1.31 -31.69
N PHE A 502 -3.52 -0.48 -32.59
CA PHE A 502 -4.01 0.88 -32.79
C PHE A 502 -4.86 1.02 -34.05
N ASN A 503 -5.85 1.92 -33.98
CA ASN A 503 -6.55 2.38 -35.17
C ASN A 503 -5.69 3.41 -35.92
N ALA A 504 -4.88 2.91 -36.86
CA ALA A 504 -4.00 3.77 -37.65
C ALA A 504 -4.77 4.83 -38.45
N ALA A 505 -5.95 4.49 -38.99
CA ALA A 505 -6.78 5.42 -39.72
C ALA A 505 -7.33 6.55 -38.83
N PHE A 506 -7.82 6.23 -37.64
CA PHE A 506 -8.27 7.22 -36.68
C PHE A 506 -7.13 8.13 -36.24
N VAL A 507 -5.95 7.57 -35.94
CA VAL A 507 -4.77 8.35 -35.54
C VAL A 507 -4.33 9.31 -36.64
N GLN A 508 -4.26 8.84 -37.88
CA GLN A 508 -3.93 9.67 -39.03
C GLN A 508 -4.96 10.78 -39.27
N GLN A 509 -6.25 10.45 -39.29
CA GLN A 509 -7.33 11.40 -39.52
C GLN A 509 -7.42 12.45 -38.40
N ARG A 510 -7.32 12.02 -37.16
CA ARG A 510 -7.56 12.88 -35.98
C ARG A 510 -6.35 13.74 -35.61
N PHE A 511 -5.13 13.25 -35.85
CA PHE A 511 -3.89 13.85 -35.33
C PHE A 511 -2.86 14.18 -36.43
N GLY A 512 -3.15 13.87 -37.70
CA GLY A 512 -2.24 14.13 -38.80
C GLY A 512 -0.91 13.39 -38.74
N LEU A 513 -0.80 12.36 -37.88
CA LEU A 513 0.43 11.59 -37.78
C LEU A 513 0.52 10.54 -38.89
N PRO A 514 1.72 10.30 -39.45
CA PRO A 514 1.89 9.28 -40.47
C PRO A 514 1.46 7.91 -39.89
N ALA A 515 0.92 7.06 -40.73
CA ALA A 515 0.57 5.71 -40.40
C ALA A 515 1.85 4.95 -39.95
N GLN A 516 2.14 4.97 -38.67
CA GLN A 516 3.20 4.16 -38.08
C GLN A 516 2.73 2.71 -38.03
N PRO A 517 3.59 1.72 -38.19
CA PRO A 517 3.27 0.33 -37.91
C PRO A 517 3.19 0.15 -36.40
N LEU A 518 2.11 0.62 -35.81
CA LEU A 518 1.81 0.53 -34.39
C LEU A 518 1.16 -0.82 -34.04
N VAL A 519 1.20 -1.77 -34.95
CA VAL A 519 0.76 -3.13 -34.67
C VAL A 519 1.71 -3.73 -33.69
N VAL A 520 1.19 -4.11 -32.59
CA VAL A 520 2.00 -4.55 -31.47
C VAL A 520 1.76 -5.99 -31.15
N ILE A 521 0.62 -6.57 -31.59
CA ILE A 521 0.33 -7.99 -31.39
C ILE A 521 -0.61 -8.53 -32.47
N ASN A 522 -0.53 -9.85 -32.72
CA ASN A 522 -1.27 -10.55 -33.78
C ASN A 522 -2.77 -10.22 -33.79
N PRO A 523 -3.27 -9.49 -34.80
CA PRO A 523 -4.67 -9.07 -34.83
C PRO A 523 -5.65 -10.21 -35.11
N ALA A 524 -5.22 -11.30 -35.72
CA ALA A 524 -6.08 -12.47 -35.94
C ALA A 524 -6.49 -13.18 -34.64
N ILE A 525 -5.66 -13.06 -33.62
CA ILE A 525 -5.93 -13.68 -32.29
C ILE A 525 -6.45 -12.63 -31.30
N PHE A 526 -5.85 -11.44 -31.27
CA PHE A 526 -6.10 -10.41 -30.26
C PHE A 526 -6.98 -9.26 -30.74
N GLY A 527 -7.61 -9.43 -31.88
CA GLY A 527 -8.58 -8.52 -32.48
C GLY A 527 -7.94 -7.44 -33.34
N PRO A 528 -8.42 -7.26 -34.59
CA PRO A 528 -8.10 -6.11 -35.38
C PRO A 528 -8.77 -4.88 -34.80
N ASN A 529 -8.31 -3.71 -35.20
CA ASN A 529 -9.01 -2.50 -34.90
C ASN A 529 -10.35 -2.42 -35.64
N LEU A 530 -11.44 -2.47 -34.92
CA LEU A 530 -12.80 -2.45 -35.50
C LEU A 530 -13.52 -1.12 -35.30
N ALA A 531 -13.05 -0.23 -34.41
CA ALA A 531 -13.75 1.01 -34.08
C ALA A 531 -13.12 2.22 -34.81
N ALA A 532 -13.86 2.80 -35.78
CA ALA A 532 -13.42 3.99 -36.49
C ALA A 532 -13.28 5.24 -35.59
N THR A 533 -13.88 5.21 -34.41
CA THR A 533 -13.98 6.36 -33.49
C THR A 533 -13.05 6.29 -32.29
N THR A 534 -12.33 5.18 -32.08
CA THR A 534 -11.40 4.99 -30.97
C THR A 534 -9.97 4.77 -31.47
N PRO A 535 -8.96 5.30 -30.78
CA PRO A 535 -7.58 5.13 -31.19
C PRO A 535 -7.06 3.71 -31.00
N VAL A 536 -7.68 2.98 -30.10
CA VAL A 536 -7.28 1.62 -29.71
C VAL A 536 -8.44 0.66 -29.93
N ALA A 537 -8.18 -0.47 -30.53
CA ALA A 537 -9.15 -1.53 -30.71
C ALA A 537 -8.51 -2.90 -30.49
N GLY A 538 -9.34 -3.87 -30.20
CA GLY A 538 -8.92 -5.22 -29.89
C GLY A 538 -8.46 -5.37 -28.43
N SER A 539 -7.70 -6.43 -28.19
CA SER A 539 -7.21 -6.77 -26.87
C SER A 539 -6.08 -5.86 -26.39
N THR A 540 -6.00 -5.67 -25.09
CA THR A 540 -4.82 -5.13 -24.43
C THR A 540 -4.01 -6.27 -23.82
N VAL A 541 -2.72 -6.34 -24.11
CA VAL A 541 -1.82 -7.37 -23.59
C VAL A 541 -0.76 -6.71 -22.73
N SER A 542 -0.78 -7.00 -21.43
CA SER A 542 0.24 -6.58 -20.49
C SER A 542 1.21 -7.71 -20.23
N VAL A 543 2.48 -7.52 -20.61
CA VAL A 543 3.55 -8.50 -20.45
C VAL A 543 4.45 -8.08 -19.30
N THR A 544 4.55 -8.91 -18.28
CA THR A 544 5.49 -8.69 -17.17
C THR A 544 6.84 -9.29 -17.50
N ARG A 545 7.90 -8.47 -17.42
CA ARG A 545 9.29 -8.82 -17.77
C ARG A 545 10.30 -8.35 -16.73
N ASN A 546 11.50 -8.90 -16.77
CA ASN A 546 12.67 -8.42 -16.02
C ASN A 546 13.28 -7.17 -16.65
N ALA A 547 12.57 -6.07 -16.68
CA ALA A 547 12.89 -4.87 -17.45
C ALA A 547 13.23 -3.64 -16.58
N SER A 548 13.36 -3.79 -15.27
CA SER A 548 13.62 -2.67 -14.37
C SER A 548 14.82 -2.90 -13.45
N ALA A 549 15.38 -1.79 -12.96
CA ALA A 549 16.49 -1.76 -12.02
C ALA A 549 16.35 -0.62 -11.03
N SER A 550 16.92 -0.79 -9.84
CA SER A 550 17.00 0.25 -8.81
C SER A 550 18.37 0.31 -8.18
N ASP A 551 18.77 1.50 -7.72
CA ASP A 551 20.00 1.72 -6.96
C ASP A 551 19.71 2.67 -5.80
N TYR A 552 20.08 2.25 -4.61
CA TYR A 552 19.99 3.03 -3.38
C TYR A 552 21.35 3.15 -2.72
N HIS A 553 21.70 4.36 -2.29
CA HIS A 553 22.92 4.66 -1.56
C HIS A 553 22.63 5.62 -0.42
N SER A 554 23.17 5.36 0.75
CA SER A 554 23.01 6.25 1.90
C SER A 554 24.25 6.31 2.79
N LEU A 555 24.53 7.50 3.33
CA LEU A 555 25.39 7.71 4.48
C LEU A 555 24.49 7.91 5.70
N GLN A 556 24.72 7.11 6.72
CA GLN A 556 23.94 7.12 7.97
C GLN A 556 24.87 7.47 9.13
N MET A 557 24.44 8.41 9.95
CA MET A 557 25.12 8.79 11.18
C MET A 557 24.17 8.63 12.35
N GLN A 558 24.63 8.01 13.42
CA GLN A 558 23.85 7.86 14.64
C GLN A 558 24.70 8.24 15.85
N PHE A 559 24.15 9.07 16.71
CA PHE A 559 24.63 9.31 18.06
C PHE A 559 23.64 8.68 19.04
N ARG A 560 24.14 7.88 19.99
CA ARG A 560 23.35 7.28 21.05
C ARG A 560 24.01 7.50 22.40
N ARG A 561 23.26 8.06 23.33
CA ARG A 561 23.58 8.14 24.74
C ARG A 561 22.69 7.19 25.52
N ARG A 562 23.28 6.26 26.26
CA ARG A 562 22.57 5.40 27.21
C ARG A 562 22.09 6.24 28.38
N LEU A 563 21.03 5.78 29.05
CA LEU A 563 20.50 6.46 30.23
C LEU A 563 21.60 6.72 31.27
N SER A 564 21.89 7.97 31.51
CA SER A 564 22.91 8.41 32.45
C SER A 564 22.53 9.73 33.02
N ARG A 565 22.48 9.86 34.33
CA ARG A 565 22.01 11.04 35.06
C ARG A 565 20.65 11.54 34.60
N GLY A 566 19.73 10.60 34.36
CA GLY A 566 18.37 10.87 33.89
C GLY A 566 18.22 11.12 32.39
N LEU A 567 19.31 11.27 31.63
CA LEU A 567 19.26 11.61 30.19
C LEU A 567 19.61 10.42 29.31
N GLN A 568 18.69 10.07 28.41
CA GLN A 568 18.89 9.16 27.26
C GLN A 568 18.63 9.93 25.97
N THR A 569 19.49 9.74 24.97
CA THR A 569 19.35 10.44 23.69
C THR A 569 19.75 9.53 22.53
N GLN A 570 19.01 9.62 21.44
CA GLN A 570 19.37 9.05 20.15
C GLN A 570 19.12 10.08 19.05
N VAL A 571 20.12 10.33 18.22
CA VAL A 571 20.00 11.19 17.04
C VAL A 571 20.48 10.38 15.85
N SER A 572 19.65 10.28 14.82
CA SER A 572 19.97 9.61 13.57
C SER A 572 19.83 10.59 12.41
N TYR A 573 20.83 10.62 11.54
CA TYR A 573 20.82 11.36 10.30
C TYR A 573 21.09 10.42 9.15
N THR A 574 20.31 10.54 8.09
CA THR A 574 20.49 9.80 6.84
C THR A 574 20.55 10.77 5.67
N TRP A 575 21.61 10.64 4.88
CA TRP A 575 21.74 11.27 3.57
C TRP A 575 21.67 10.17 2.51
N ALA A 576 20.61 10.18 1.68
CA ALA A 576 20.29 9.09 0.78
C ALA A 576 20.00 9.56 -0.64
N LYS A 577 20.14 8.63 -1.57
CA LYS A 577 19.71 8.76 -2.96
C LYS A 577 19.15 7.41 -3.43
N SER A 578 17.93 7.45 -3.96
CA SER A 578 17.28 6.30 -4.58
C SER A 578 16.94 6.63 -6.04
N LEU A 579 17.36 5.76 -6.94
CA LEU A 579 17.09 5.85 -8.38
C LEU A 579 16.47 4.54 -8.85
N ASP A 580 15.45 4.62 -9.69
CA ASP A 580 14.85 3.46 -10.34
C ASP A 580 14.27 3.83 -11.71
N ASP A 581 13.79 2.84 -12.43
CA ASP A 581 13.07 3.03 -13.69
C ASP A 581 11.56 2.95 -13.46
N VAL A 582 11.15 2.27 -12.38
CA VAL A 582 9.76 2.09 -11.93
C VAL A 582 9.81 1.93 -10.41
N SER A 583 9.03 2.74 -9.68
CA SER A 583 9.03 2.67 -8.20
C SER A 583 8.05 1.66 -7.63
N ASP A 584 7.20 1.07 -8.46
CA ASP A 584 6.13 0.16 -8.08
C ASP A 584 5.91 -0.86 -9.22
N GLU A 585 5.38 -2.04 -8.89
CA GLU A 585 5.09 -3.13 -9.85
C GLU A 585 3.84 -2.87 -10.70
N THR A 586 3.15 -1.76 -10.51
CA THR A 586 1.92 -1.47 -11.23
C THR A 586 2.22 -1.33 -12.73
N ILE A 587 1.20 -1.60 -13.54
CA ILE A 587 1.23 -1.28 -14.97
C ILE A 587 1.43 0.24 -15.06
N THR A 588 2.67 0.65 -15.09
CA THR A 588 2.99 2.01 -15.51
C THR A 588 2.57 2.09 -16.96
N GLY A 589 1.82 3.13 -17.27
CA GLY A 589 1.42 3.36 -18.66
C GLY A 589 2.61 3.17 -19.56
N ILE A 590 2.35 2.75 -20.77
CA ILE A 590 3.38 2.39 -21.74
C ILE A 590 4.37 3.53 -21.79
N PRO A 591 5.65 3.27 -21.55
CA PRO A 591 6.64 4.25 -21.92
C PRO A 591 6.46 4.53 -23.41
N LEU A 592 6.24 5.77 -23.82
CA LEU A 592 6.35 6.18 -25.22
C LEU A 592 7.67 5.69 -25.82
N ASP A 593 8.63 5.51 -24.95
CA ASP A 593 9.98 5.14 -25.25
C ASP A 593 10.22 3.66 -25.01
N ARG A 594 9.43 2.79 -25.66
CA ARG A 594 9.90 1.42 -25.90
C ARG A 594 11.28 1.40 -26.54
N ILE A 595 11.68 2.52 -27.16
CA ILE A 595 12.95 2.68 -27.86
C ILE A 595 14.07 3.10 -26.90
N ASP A 596 13.78 3.90 -25.86
CA ASP A 596 14.80 4.31 -24.89
C ASP A 596 14.29 4.30 -23.44
N GLN A 597 14.40 3.14 -22.82
CA GLN A 597 14.02 2.94 -21.40
C GLN A 597 14.84 3.80 -20.43
N ARG A 598 15.97 4.38 -20.85
CA ARG A 598 16.80 5.25 -20.02
C ARG A 598 16.08 6.53 -19.65
N LEU A 599 15.09 6.97 -20.44
CA LEU A 599 14.25 8.13 -20.12
C LEU A 599 13.35 7.92 -18.90
N GLU A 600 13.09 6.68 -18.48
CA GLU A 600 12.35 6.38 -17.27
C GLU A 600 13.27 6.30 -16.02
N ARG A 601 14.59 6.35 -16.20
CA ARG A 601 15.53 6.41 -15.10
C ARG A 601 15.45 7.76 -14.38
N GLY A 602 14.98 7.76 -13.13
CA GLY A 602 14.80 8.97 -12.33
C GLY A 602 14.90 8.69 -10.83
N PHE A 603 14.59 9.69 -10.03
CA PHE A 603 14.46 9.46 -8.59
C PHE A 603 13.27 8.54 -8.32
N SER A 604 13.43 7.62 -7.36
CA SER A 604 12.31 6.81 -6.86
C SER A 604 11.25 7.71 -6.23
N ASP A 605 9.97 7.34 -6.32
CA ASP A 605 8.86 8.10 -5.73
C ASP A 605 9.03 8.36 -4.23
N PHE A 606 9.80 7.50 -3.56
CA PHE A 606 10.12 7.55 -2.14
C PHE A 606 11.54 8.09 -1.83
N ASP A 607 12.23 8.70 -2.79
CA ASP A 607 13.56 9.31 -2.55
C ASP A 607 13.46 10.49 -1.59
N ILE A 608 14.07 10.37 -0.42
CA ILE A 608 14.20 11.42 0.57
C ILE A 608 15.69 11.69 0.78
N ARG A 609 16.14 12.87 0.37
CA ARG A 609 17.56 13.23 0.38
C ARG A 609 18.15 13.31 1.79
N HIS A 610 17.44 13.93 2.72
CA HIS A 610 17.88 14.14 4.09
C HIS A 610 16.77 13.78 5.06
N THR A 611 17.11 12.98 6.06
CA THR A 611 16.21 12.62 7.17
C THR A 611 16.96 12.75 8.48
N VAL A 612 16.37 13.45 9.44
CA VAL A 612 16.86 13.56 10.82
C VAL A 612 15.76 13.08 11.77
N VAL A 613 16.12 12.21 12.69
CA VAL A 613 15.25 11.82 13.81
C VAL A 613 16.04 11.94 15.10
N ALA A 614 15.52 12.71 16.03
CA ALA A 614 16.09 12.88 17.37
C ALA A 614 15.07 12.44 18.42
N ALA A 615 15.45 11.52 19.29
CA ALA A 615 14.65 11.07 20.42
C ALA A 615 15.42 11.35 21.72
N VAL A 616 14.74 11.97 22.66
CA VAL A 616 15.30 12.34 23.97
C VAL A 616 14.32 11.90 25.04
N THR A 617 14.81 11.21 26.05
CA THR A 617 14.09 10.92 27.30
C THR A 617 14.88 11.55 28.43
N TYR A 618 14.21 12.33 29.25
CA TYR A 618 14.78 12.95 30.42
C TYR A 618 13.94 12.65 31.68
N ASP A 619 14.49 11.83 32.56
CA ASP A 619 13.94 11.60 33.87
C ASP A 619 14.38 12.75 34.79
N ILE A 620 13.43 13.55 35.27
CA ILE A 620 13.69 14.77 36.03
C ILE A 620 14.22 14.39 37.43
N PRO A 621 15.50 14.64 37.75
CA PRO A 621 16.04 14.25 39.04
C PRO A 621 15.61 15.27 40.10
N LEU A 622 15.12 14.78 41.23
CA LEU A 622 14.97 15.59 42.43
C LEU A 622 16.31 15.67 43.19
N SER A 623 16.63 16.83 43.74
CA SER A 623 17.77 16.96 44.65
C SER A 623 17.57 16.10 45.91
N ALA A 624 18.65 15.77 46.60
CA ALA A 624 18.57 14.96 47.83
C ALA A 624 17.65 15.63 48.86
N THR A 625 17.73 16.94 49.00
CA THR A 625 16.87 17.73 49.89
C THR A 625 15.40 17.71 49.49
N MET A 626 15.10 17.71 48.20
CA MET A 626 13.71 17.58 47.74
C MET A 626 13.13 16.18 47.92
N ARG A 627 13.96 15.15 47.84
CA ARG A 627 13.53 13.77 48.04
C ARG A 627 13.19 13.42 49.47
N SER A 628 13.78 14.12 50.46
CA SER A 628 13.49 13.94 51.86
C SER A 628 12.12 14.46 52.30
N ASN A 629 11.51 15.37 51.51
CA ASN A 629 10.18 15.86 51.74
C ASN A 629 9.13 14.98 51.04
N ALA A 630 8.34 14.26 51.80
CA ALA A 630 7.32 13.33 51.29
C ALA A 630 6.29 13.99 50.35
N PHE A 631 5.89 15.25 50.65
CA PHE A 631 4.94 15.99 49.79
C PHE A 631 5.60 16.37 48.47
N VAL A 632 6.84 16.84 48.47
CA VAL A 632 7.61 17.17 47.25
C VAL A 632 7.84 15.90 46.43
N GLN A 633 8.20 14.80 47.05
CA GLN A 633 8.35 13.51 46.37
C GLN A 633 7.03 13.04 45.76
N ALA A 634 5.92 13.19 46.49
CA ALA A 634 4.59 12.79 46.02
C ALA A 634 4.06 13.67 44.88
N THR A 635 4.48 14.94 44.79
CA THR A 635 3.98 15.90 43.78
C THR A 635 4.93 16.08 42.61
N LEU A 636 6.24 16.22 42.84
CA LEU A 636 7.27 16.54 41.85
C LEU A 636 8.16 15.32 41.48
N GLY A 637 8.02 14.20 42.18
CA GLY A 637 8.81 13.01 41.94
C GLY A 637 8.35 12.20 40.72
N ASN A 638 9.30 11.43 40.14
CA ASN A 638 9.07 10.45 39.10
C ASN A 638 8.46 10.98 37.80
N TRP A 639 8.73 12.24 37.48
CA TRP A 639 8.39 12.83 36.19
C TRP A 639 9.49 12.55 35.16
N SER A 640 9.05 12.28 33.93
CA SER A 640 9.92 12.15 32.76
C SER A 640 9.34 12.92 31.59
N VAL A 641 10.21 13.53 30.80
CA VAL A 641 9.88 14.17 29.55
C VAL A 641 10.49 13.38 28.40
N ASP A 642 9.64 12.96 27.46
CA ASP A 642 10.09 12.37 26.21
C ASP A 642 9.87 13.37 25.07
N ALA A 643 10.83 13.51 24.16
CA ALA A 643 10.72 14.35 22.98
C ALA A 643 11.17 13.59 21.73
N ILE A 644 10.42 13.70 20.64
CA ILE A 644 10.81 13.17 19.33
C ILE A 644 10.70 14.26 18.29
N GLY A 645 11.86 14.69 17.78
CA GLY A 645 11.97 15.60 16.64
C GLY A 645 12.20 14.84 15.35
N ARG A 646 11.46 15.19 14.30
CA ARG A 646 11.60 14.61 12.97
C ARG A 646 11.71 15.70 11.93
N TYR A 647 12.67 15.52 11.00
CA TYR A 647 12.82 16.34 9.82
C TYR A 647 13.09 15.45 8.62
N ARG A 648 12.47 15.77 7.49
CA ARG A 648 12.83 15.19 6.20
C ARG A 648 12.78 16.23 5.09
N SER A 649 13.64 16.09 4.09
CA SER A 649 13.57 16.87 2.86
C SER A 649 12.34 16.49 2.03
N ALA A 650 12.07 17.26 1.00
CA ALA A 650 10.93 17.06 0.10
C ALA A 650 11.02 15.74 -0.69
N SER A 651 9.87 15.08 -0.86
CA SER A 651 9.68 13.98 -1.81
C SER A 651 9.73 14.48 -3.25
N PRO A 652 10.14 13.62 -4.20
CA PRO A 652 10.01 13.93 -5.61
C PRO A 652 8.57 13.73 -6.09
N PHE A 653 8.20 14.43 -7.17
CA PHE A 653 6.93 14.25 -7.85
C PHE A 653 7.04 14.63 -9.32
N ASN A 654 6.04 14.25 -10.12
CA ASN A 654 5.96 14.51 -11.54
C ASN A 654 4.94 15.61 -11.86
N ALA A 655 5.21 16.40 -12.90
CA ALA A 655 4.21 17.21 -13.57
C ALA A 655 3.96 16.63 -14.98
N PHE A 656 2.68 16.50 -15.33
CA PHE A 656 2.25 15.83 -16.54
C PHE A 656 1.00 16.45 -17.15
N SER A 657 0.82 16.24 -18.43
CA SER A 657 -0.39 16.56 -19.18
C SER A 657 -1.26 15.32 -19.31
N GLN A 658 -2.57 15.50 -19.14
CA GLN A 658 -3.59 14.49 -19.47
C GLN A 658 -4.05 14.59 -20.95
N ALA A 659 -3.35 15.36 -21.76
CA ALA A 659 -3.68 15.42 -23.16
C ALA A 659 -3.52 14.03 -23.78
N PHE A 660 -4.56 13.61 -24.51
CA PHE A 660 -4.57 12.34 -25.22
C PHE A 660 -3.37 12.27 -26.18
N ASP A 661 -2.59 11.21 -26.08
CA ASP A 661 -1.52 10.91 -27.01
C ASP A 661 -1.90 9.65 -27.81
N PRO A 662 -2.05 9.76 -29.12
CA PRO A 662 -2.41 8.61 -29.93
C PRO A 662 -1.37 7.49 -29.92
N LEU A 663 -0.13 7.79 -29.55
CA LEU A 663 0.97 6.82 -29.47
C LEU A 663 1.18 6.29 -28.05
N ASN A 664 0.54 6.91 -27.07
CA ASN A 664 0.63 6.52 -25.67
C ASN A 664 -0.77 6.30 -25.08
N ILE A 665 -1.04 5.08 -24.72
CA ILE A 665 -2.30 4.62 -24.15
C ILE A 665 -2.50 5.12 -22.73
N SER A 666 -1.44 5.39 -21.98
CA SER A 666 -1.55 6.21 -20.80
C SER A 666 -1.56 7.68 -21.24
N ALA A 667 -2.69 8.31 -21.11
CA ALA A 667 -2.89 9.72 -21.45
C ALA A 667 -1.99 10.71 -20.65
N THR A 668 -0.96 10.24 -19.97
CA THR A 668 -0.07 11.03 -19.14
C THR A 668 1.30 11.18 -19.80
N ARG A 669 1.63 12.41 -20.21
CA ARG A 669 2.95 12.77 -20.70
C ARG A 669 3.60 13.77 -19.77
N ARG A 670 4.90 13.58 -19.47
CA ARG A 670 5.69 14.60 -18.78
C ARG A 670 5.72 15.86 -19.61
N LEU A 671 5.83 17.02 -18.98
CA LEU A 671 5.81 18.32 -19.65
C LEU A 671 7.16 18.66 -20.28
N ASP A 672 7.16 19.55 -21.25
CA ASP A 672 8.36 20.26 -21.65
C ASP A 672 8.68 21.34 -20.62
N VAL A 673 9.96 21.51 -20.32
CA VAL A 673 10.48 22.61 -19.50
C VAL A 673 10.99 23.71 -20.40
N LYS A 674 10.53 24.95 -20.20
CA LYS A 674 10.99 26.14 -20.95
C LYS A 674 12.31 26.62 -20.33
N PRO A 675 13.39 26.70 -21.14
CA PRO A 675 14.68 27.18 -20.62
C PRO A 675 14.60 28.62 -20.07
N GLY A 676 15.30 28.87 -18.98
CA GLY A 676 15.38 30.22 -18.41
C GLY A 676 14.17 30.66 -17.57
N VAL A 677 13.11 29.86 -17.50
CA VAL A 677 11.92 30.17 -16.68
C VAL A 677 12.00 29.39 -15.36
N PRO A 678 11.89 30.04 -14.18
CA PRO A 678 11.98 29.37 -12.89
C PRO A 678 10.79 28.39 -12.73
N LEU A 679 11.10 27.17 -12.29
CA LEU A 679 10.09 26.10 -12.11
C LEU A 679 9.10 26.38 -10.97
N TYR A 680 9.50 27.18 -10.01
CA TYR A 680 8.70 27.54 -8.83
C TYR A 680 8.53 29.05 -8.72
N LEU A 681 7.40 29.45 -8.19
CA LEU A 681 7.11 30.81 -7.78
C LEU A 681 6.99 30.86 -6.25
N ASP A 682 7.60 31.85 -5.64
CA ASP A 682 7.30 32.22 -4.26
C ASP A 682 5.93 32.91 -4.26
N ASP A 683 4.97 32.30 -3.61
CA ASP A 683 3.58 32.75 -3.55
C ASP A 683 3.07 32.59 -2.12
N ARG A 684 3.03 33.70 -1.37
CA ARG A 684 2.62 33.71 0.03
C ARG A 684 1.15 33.33 0.22
N THR A 685 0.36 33.38 -0.84
CA THR A 685 -1.05 32.98 -0.82
C THR A 685 -1.23 31.47 -1.06
N ALA A 686 -0.22 30.82 -1.64
CA ALA A 686 -0.23 29.38 -1.85
C ALA A 686 0.12 28.62 -0.55
N PRO A 687 -0.49 27.44 -0.35
CA PRO A 687 -0.10 26.56 0.76
C PRO A 687 1.38 26.24 0.72
N GLY A 688 2.07 26.48 1.83
CA GLY A 688 3.52 26.29 1.94
C GLY A 688 4.37 27.43 1.37
N GLY A 689 3.76 28.54 0.90
CA GLY A 689 4.45 29.74 0.44
C GLY A 689 5.10 29.63 -0.94
N LYS A 690 4.88 28.53 -1.66
CA LYS A 690 5.39 28.31 -3.03
C LYS A 690 4.48 27.44 -3.86
N ARG A 691 4.53 27.61 -5.18
CA ARG A 691 3.84 26.75 -6.14
C ARG A 691 4.66 26.54 -7.41
N LEU A 692 4.25 25.57 -8.27
CA LEU A 692 4.86 25.50 -9.61
C LEU A 692 4.48 26.73 -10.43
N ASN A 693 5.41 27.14 -11.26
CA ASN A 693 5.21 28.20 -12.24
C ASN A 693 4.60 27.62 -13.53
N PRO A 694 3.32 27.88 -13.87
CA PRO A 694 2.73 27.32 -15.08
C PRO A 694 3.47 27.75 -16.36
N ASP A 695 4.06 28.96 -16.35
CA ASP A 695 4.75 29.49 -17.51
C ASP A 695 6.07 28.77 -17.82
N ALA A 696 6.60 28.01 -16.85
CA ALA A 696 7.80 27.20 -17.04
C ALA A 696 7.55 25.91 -17.80
N PHE A 697 6.30 25.56 -18.06
CA PHE A 697 5.94 24.27 -18.65
C PHE A 697 5.14 24.45 -19.95
N ALA A 698 5.21 23.42 -20.78
CA ALA A 698 4.39 23.29 -21.97
C ALA A 698 3.99 21.82 -22.20
N VAL A 699 2.87 21.60 -22.88
CA VAL A 699 2.48 20.27 -23.34
C VAL A 699 3.43 19.87 -24.47
N PRO A 700 4.10 18.71 -24.40
CA PRO A 700 4.97 18.25 -25.47
C PRO A 700 4.19 17.97 -26.76
N ALA A 701 4.86 18.03 -27.91
CA ALA A 701 4.29 17.60 -29.17
C ALA A 701 3.83 16.13 -29.10
N ALA A 702 2.83 15.77 -29.90
CA ALA A 702 2.33 14.41 -29.97
C ALA A 702 3.46 13.42 -30.35
N GLY A 703 3.42 12.21 -29.75
CA GLY A 703 4.36 11.16 -30.09
C GLY A 703 5.69 11.19 -29.34
N ARG A 704 5.89 12.08 -28.37
CA ARG A 704 7.09 12.07 -27.50
C ARG A 704 6.77 12.42 -26.05
N GLN A 705 7.65 12.07 -25.15
CA GLN A 705 7.68 12.59 -23.79
C GLN A 705 8.21 14.02 -23.76
N GLY A 706 7.84 14.77 -22.74
CA GLY A 706 8.43 16.07 -22.49
C GLY A 706 9.86 15.98 -21.93
N THR A 707 10.52 17.12 -21.89
CA THR A 707 11.91 17.25 -21.44
C THR A 707 12.05 17.19 -19.89
N LEU A 708 10.95 17.28 -19.15
CA LEU A 708 10.96 17.13 -17.69
C LEU A 708 11.37 15.70 -17.34
N GLN A 709 12.46 15.56 -16.61
CA GLN A 709 12.91 14.23 -16.14
C GLN A 709 11.95 13.67 -15.10
N ARG A 710 11.82 12.33 -15.08
CA ARG A 710 10.98 11.63 -14.11
C ARG A 710 11.41 12.00 -12.67
N ASN A 711 10.43 12.41 -11.84
CA ASN A 711 10.61 12.73 -10.43
C ASN A 711 11.68 13.81 -10.14
N SER A 712 11.91 14.73 -11.08
CA SER A 712 12.90 15.82 -10.91
C SER A 712 12.38 16.99 -10.07
N LEU A 713 11.08 17.15 -9.96
CA LEU A 713 10.47 18.18 -9.12
C LEU A 713 10.47 17.75 -7.65
N ARG A 714 10.52 18.71 -6.73
CA ARG A 714 10.50 18.48 -5.28
C ARG A 714 9.34 19.23 -4.63
N GLY A 715 8.53 18.51 -3.87
CA GLY A 715 7.42 19.05 -3.12
C GLY A 715 7.85 19.82 -1.87
N PHE A 716 7.31 19.48 -0.71
CA PHE A 716 7.59 20.12 0.57
C PHE A 716 8.33 19.16 1.50
N GLY A 717 9.30 19.72 2.25
CA GLY A 717 9.90 19.04 3.38
C GLY A 717 8.92 18.94 4.55
N ALA A 718 9.21 18.08 5.50
CA ALA A 718 8.41 17.95 6.71
C ALA A 718 9.24 18.10 7.97
N ARG A 719 8.63 18.71 8.99
CA ARG A 719 9.20 18.83 10.33
C ARG A 719 8.12 18.68 11.39
N GLN A 720 8.40 17.93 12.44
CA GLN A 720 7.46 17.67 13.51
C GLN A 720 8.21 17.48 14.82
N LEU A 721 7.66 18.04 15.89
CA LEU A 721 8.10 17.83 17.25
C LEU A 721 6.94 17.25 18.05
N ASP A 722 7.16 16.08 18.64
CA ASP A 722 6.26 15.41 19.55
C ASP A 722 6.86 15.43 20.95
N LEU A 723 6.04 15.74 21.94
CA LEU A 723 6.43 15.76 23.35
C LEU A 723 5.55 14.80 24.14
N SER A 724 6.12 14.20 25.18
CA SER A 724 5.35 13.41 26.14
C SER A 724 5.80 13.77 27.55
N LEU A 725 4.83 13.96 28.42
CA LEU A 725 5.04 14.10 29.86
C LEU A 725 4.53 12.84 30.53
N ARG A 726 5.37 12.16 31.25
CA ARG A 726 5.09 10.88 31.89
C ARG A 726 5.36 10.95 33.38
N ARG A 727 4.48 10.32 34.16
CA ARG A 727 4.67 10.17 35.61
C ARG A 727 4.28 8.76 36.07
N GLN A 728 5.04 8.23 37.02
CA GLN A 728 4.74 6.95 37.69
C GLN A 728 4.39 7.20 39.16
N PHE A 729 3.27 6.61 39.57
CA PHE A 729 2.81 6.58 40.96
C PHE A 729 2.93 5.15 41.48
N GLY A 730 3.65 4.94 42.57
CA GLY A 730 3.62 3.69 43.33
C GLY A 730 2.33 3.64 44.14
N LEU A 731 1.44 2.68 43.83
CA LEU A 731 0.21 2.47 44.60
C LEU A 731 0.45 1.48 45.72
N THR A 732 1.25 0.44 45.46
CA THR A 732 1.76 -0.53 46.41
C THR A 732 3.20 -0.90 46.00
N GLU A 733 3.86 -1.77 46.77
CA GLU A 733 5.19 -2.28 46.38
C GLU A 733 5.22 -2.95 45.02
N LYS A 734 4.12 -3.58 44.61
CA LYS A 734 4.01 -4.32 43.34
C LYS A 734 3.18 -3.59 42.28
N LEU A 735 2.33 -2.65 42.66
CA LEU A 735 1.37 -1.99 41.76
C LEU A 735 1.78 -0.56 41.52
N ARG A 736 1.93 -0.20 40.25
CA ARG A 736 2.26 1.16 39.78
C ARG A 736 1.24 1.66 38.78
N LEU A 737 0.86 2.91 38.92
CA LEU A 737 0.05 3.63 37.93
C LEU A 737 0.95 4.56 37.12
N GLN A 738 1.00 4.40 35.82
CA GLN A 738 1.69 5.31 34.92
C GLN A 738 0.65 6.19 34.24
N PHE A 739 0.81 7.50 34.37
CA PHE A 739 0.09 8.51 33.57
C PHE A 739 1.02 9.05 32.50
N ARG A 740 0.48 9.32 31.30
CA ARG A 740 1.20 9.92 30.19
C ARG A 740 0.29 10.90 29.45
N ALA A 741 0.81 12.11 29.19
CA ALA A 741 0.23 13.11 28.32
C ALA A 741 1.14 13.28 27.10
N GLU A 742 0.63 13.01 25.90
CA GLU A 742 1.37 13.04 24.65
C GLU A 742 0.82 14.17 23.77
N PHE A 743 1.71 14.98 23.25
CA PHE A 743 1.44 16.15 22.42
C PHE A 743 2.10 15.94 21.07
N PHE A 744 1.35 15.57 20.06
CA PHE A 744 1.85 15.35 18.71
C PHE A 744 1.81 16.65 17.91
N ASN A 745 2.88 16.90 17.15
CA ASN A 745 3.07 18.13 16.40
C ASN A 745 2.84 19.37 17.27
N VAL A 746 3.53 19.45 18.42
CA VAL A 746 3.33 20.49 19.45
C VAL A 746 3.50 21.90 18.88
N THR A 747 4.37 22.06 17.90
CA THR A 747 4.63 23.32 17.19
C THR A 747 3.49 23.71 16.24
N ASN A 748 2.53 22.80 16.01
CA ASN A 748 1.44 22.95 15.04
C ASN A 748 1.95 23.33 13.65
N THR A 749 3.09 22.77 13.25
CA THR A 749 3.70 23.06 11.96
C THR A 749 2.89 22.38 10.86
N PRO A 750 2.38 23.13 9.86
CA PRO A 750 1.73 22.53 8.71
C PRO A 750 2.78 21.80 7.85
N ASN A 751 2.51 20.55 7.55
CA ASN A 751 3.33 19.75 6.62
C ASN A 751 2.47 19.44 5.40
N PHE A 752 2.86 19.97 4.26
CA PHE A 752 2.10 19.87 3.02
C PHE A 752 2.48 18.60 2.24
N GLY A 753 1.49 18.03 1.54
CA GLY A 753 1.70 17.03 0.50
C GLY A 753 2.30 17.66 -0.76
N ASP A 754 2.59 16.82 -1.75
CA ASP A 754 3.16 17.30 -3.00
C ASP A 754 2.18 18.20 -3.76
N PRO A 755 2.66 19.19 -4.52
CA PRO A 755 1.85 20.01 -5.41
C PRO A 755 1.13 19.16 -6.47
N VAL A 756 -0.04 19.63 -6.92
CA VAL A 756 -0.77 18.99 -8.02
C VAL A 756 0.04 19.11 -9.31
N GLY A 757 0.41 17.96 -9.88
CA GLY A 757 1.23 17.89 -11.10
C GLY A 757 0.43 17.90 -12.42
N THR A 758 -0.92 17.89 -12.38
CA THR A 758 -1.76 17.85 -13.59
C THR A 758 -1.83 19.24 -14.24
N PHE A 759 -1.16 19.40 -15.36
CA PHE A 759 -1.07 20.66 -16.11
C PHE A 759 -2.41 21.03 -16.76
N GLY A 760 -2.70 22.34 -16.80
CA GLY A 760 -3.93 22.89 -17.36
C GLY A 760 -5.13 22.92 -16.41
N GLY A 761 -5.02 22.32 -15.22
CA GLY A 761 -6.03 22.43 -14.17
C GLY A 761 -5.84 23.70 -13.32
N ALA A 762 -6.94 24.26 -12.80
CA ALA A 762 -6.93 25.46 -11.94
C ALA A 762 -6.06 25.30 -10.66
N THR A 763 -5.75 24.07 -10.27
CA THR A 763 -4.97 23.74 -9.06
C THR A 763 -3.55 23.30 -9.37
N PHE A 764 -3.12 23.38 -10.64
CA PHE A 764 -1.76 23.02 -11.02
C PHE A 764 -0.72 23.76 -10.18
N GLY A 765 0.19 23.02 -9.64
CA GLY A 765 1.31 23.55 -8.84
C GLY A 765 0.99 23.86 -7.40
N TYR A 766 -0.27 23.80 -6.95
CA TYR A 766 -0.65 24.06 -5.57
C TYR A 766 -0.70 22.77 -4.74
N ALA A 767 -0.20 22.82 -3.51
CA ALA A 767 -0.44 21.73 -2.56
C ALA A 767 -1.88 21.80 -2.05
N GLN A 768 -2.64 20.73 -2.23
CA GLN A 768 -4.04 20.66 -1.81
C GLN A 768 -4.27 19.80 -0.58
N ASN A 769 -3.28 19.00 -0.19
CA ASN A 769 -3.37 18.04 0.89
C ASN A 769 -2.23 18.20 1.89
N MET A 770 -2.47 17.75 3.11
CA MET A 770 -1.43 17.59 4.11
C MET A 770 -0.62 16.31 3.83
N LEU A 771 0.66 16.33 4.19
CA LEU A 771 1.58 15.20 4.00
C LEU A 771 1.08 13.88 4.61
N GLY A 772 0.41 13.93 5.75
CA GLY A 772 -0.16 12.75 6.38
C GLY A 772 -1.12 11.94 5.50
N ARG A 773 -1.75 12.57 4.50
CA ARG A 773 -2.54 11.88 3.48
C ARG A 773 -1.69 11.23 2.39
N GLY A 774 -0.58 11.85 1.99
CA GLY A 774 0.32 11.31 0.98
C GLY A 774 1.10 10.08 1.44
N LEU A 775 1.37 9.97 2.75
CA LEU A 775 2.09 8.84 3.33
C LEU A 775 1.27 7.54 3.40
N SER A 776 0.00 7.61 3.09
CA SER A 776 -0.87 6.43 3.06
C SER A 776 -0.64 5.49 1.86
N GLY A 777 0.46 5.65 1.14
CA GLY A 777 0.90 4.69 0.10
C GLY A 777 0.37 4.95 -1.30
N ASN A 778 -0.37 6.04 -1.53
CA ASN A 778 -0.83 6.39 -2.87
C ASN A 778 -0.09 7.62 -3.39
N THR A 779 1.00 7.41 -4.11
CA THR A 779 1.82 8.44 -4.76
C THR A 779 1.26 8.91 -6.12
N GLY A 780 0.12 8.33 -6.55
CA GLY A 780 -0.53 8.70 -7.82
C GLY A 780 -1.24 10.05 -7.77
N ALA A 781 -1.42 10.67 -8.94
CA ALA A 781 -2.08 11.95 -9.15
C ALA A 781 -3.52 12.05 -8.62
N THR A 782 -4.10 10.95 -8.23
CA THR A 782 -5.41 10.84 -7.59
C THR A 782 -5.25 10.50 -6.10
N GLN A 783 -4.77 11.46 -5.32
CA GLN A 783 -4.69 11.35 -3.84
C GLN A 783 -6.06 11.23 -3.15
N THR A 784 -7.07 10.79 -3.85
CA THR A 784 -8.45 10.63 -3.35
C THR A 784 -8.74 9.24 -2.85
N SER A 785 -7.84 8.27 -3.04
CA SER A 785 -8.07 6.91 -2.57
C SER A 785 -7.62 6.74 -1.12
N PRO A 786 -8.55 6.58 -0.19
CA PRO A 786 -8.25 6.30 1.21
C PRO A 786 -7.92 4.83 1.47
N SER A 787 -7.60 4.06 0.44
CA SER A 787 -7.47 2.60 0.48
C SER A 787 -6.20 2.08 1.15
N SER A 788 -5.35 2.93 1.67
CA SER A 788 -4.09 2.51 2.27
C SER A 788 -4.12 2.61 3.79
N GLY A 789 -4.70 1.61 4.42
CA GLY A 789 -4.48 1.30 5.83
C GLY A 789 -4.89 2.37 6.84
N PHE A 790 -4.72 2.06 8.10
CA PHE A 790 -4.89 2.98 9.21
C PHE A 790 -3.85 4.11 9.11
N ASN A 791 -4.28 5.29 8.67
CA ASN A 791 -3.47 6.48 8.77
C ASN A 791 -3.39 6.86 10.25
N SER A 792 -2.31 6.46 10.93
CA SER A 792 -2.15 6.80 12.33
C SER A 792 -1.96 8.30 12.46
N LEU A 793 -2.66 8.90 13.41
CA LEU A 793 -2.54 10.32 13.76
C LEU A 793 -1.13 10.75 14.15
N TYR A 794 -0.28 9.79 14.42
CA TYR A 794 1.09 9.94 14.90
C TYR A 794 2.13 9.94 13.77
N GLN A 795 1.67 9.88 12.51
CA GLN A 795 2.57 10.00 11.37
C GLN A 795 3.00 11.48 11.18
N ILE A 796 4.20 11.64 10.59
CA ILE A 796 4.68 12.98 10.19
C ILE A 796 3.64 13.65 9.30
N GLY A 797 3.28 14.89 9.64
CA GLY A 797 2.36 15.70 8.86
C GLY A 797 0.92 15.72 9.36
N GLY A 798 0.62 15.04 10.47
CA GLY A 798 -0.67 15.15 11.14
C GLY A 798 -0.89 16.52 11.80
N PRO A 799 -2.14 16.91 12.08
CA PRO A 799 -2.44 18.10 12.87
C PRO A 799 -1.98 17.94 14.32
N ARG A 800 -1.83 19.06 15.03
CA ARG A 800 -1.56 19.00 16.47
C ARG A 800 -2.68 18.22 17.18
N SER A 801 -2.30 17.22 17.94
CA SER A 801 -3.22 16.37 18.69
C SER A 801 -2.65 16.06 20.08
N ILE A 802 -3.54 15.74 21.01
CA ILE A 802 -3.20 15.44 22.40
C ILE A 802 -3.84 14.10 22.75
N GLN A 803 -3.04 13.25 23.39
CA GLN A 803 -3.49 11.97 23.90
C GLN A 803 -3.16 11.85 25.39
N PHE A 804 -4.07 11.34 26.17
CA PHE A 804 -3.83 10.95 27.56
C PHE A 804 -3.92 9.43 27.67
N SER A 805 -3.00 8.84 28.41
CA SER A 805 -3.04 7.41 28.68
C SER A 805 -2.76 7.12 30.14
N MET A 806 -3.38 6.05 30.63
CA MET A 806 -3.13 5.49 31.95
C MET A 806 -2.80 4.01 31.80
N LYS A 807 -1.79 3.56 32.49
CA LYS A 807 -1.38 2.14 32.50
C LYS A 807 -1.17 1.68 33.94
N LEU A 808 -1.85 0.62 34.31
CA LEU A 808 -1.63 -0.07 35.58
C LEU A 808 -0.62 -1.18 35.33
N LEU A 809 0.45 -1.18 36.09
CA LEU A 809 1.56 -2.13 36.01
C LEU A 809 1.64 -2.90 37.33
N TYR A 810 1.62 -4.22 37.26
CA TYR A 810 1.74 -5.13 38.39
C TYR A 810 2.99 -6.00 38.27
#